data_5a6713bb66d89eae981ccf5966a17535
#
_entry.id   5a6713bb66d89eae981ccf5966a17535
#
_cell.length_a   1.000
_cell.length_b   1.000
_cell.length_c   1.000
_cell.angle_alpha   90.00
_cell.angle_beta   90.00
_cell.angle_gamma   90.00
#
_symmetry.space_group_name_H-M   'P 1'
#
loop_
_entity.id
_entity.type
_entity.pdbx_description
1 polymer ?
#
loop_
_entity_poly.entity_id
_entity_poly.type
_entity_poly.pdbx_seq_one_letter_code
_entity_poly.pdbx_strand_id
1 'polypeptide(L)'
;MVDIKPWSRVVPVTAISMILAACGGGNSTAPAPEIKVLSSRADFVSGGDALVEVSVPAGVNASDIKVDVGGRDVSSAFALRNGRYTGLVTGLANGDNTITAQGSGIAASSLKVTNYPIGGPIISGPQVQPWVCATPTAQAESGTTPSTNASGLSTTATDAQCNIRTEVAYFYKTTAAGCANVLPDPAAPATAPANACFKPYDPAAARPADLANTTTDTGQTVPYIVRRERGTLNRGIYDIAVLADPTKPWTAAAPQSTWNGKVLYQFGSSTGQPRKQFRPQGSWADDKSLSRGFMVVQNSLTDSQYNSNRVLMTETLMMMKERIAENYGPIKFTMGTGCSGGSINQYTASSIMPGLLDGIQPSCTYPDSETTTIEVQDCVLLVETYQQPAWLNLMTGSGYTQAQINAKKAAINGHVDQTACHAWNNLFGNNGKPGNFFARVVAPADNATGAITQSPTSANNCGLPASVVYDPVTNPTGPRCGALDSAASIFGKVPGTNFPRDTRDNVGVQYGLKAFVGGAITAEEFVTLNEQIGGISRDSVRTTARTAADPEGLEVAYRAGIVTSGKQLAKTAIIDLRGWDDSMIVPLPTGAAGSAAGLTGIHHVWRSFELRDRLDKANGNHDNHVMWRFGRTGFAPFPAITLDSFLTMDKWLTNLTADTSTLPIEQKIARAKPAEARDFCYLSSDAAQSTKVTDQAACNADPFLRPASSPRQVAGGPLSEDILKCQLKPLNVADYAPQTLSATQLQRLQAVFPNGVCDWSKPGVGQQAAVSLSLIHI
;
A
#
# COMPACT_ATOMS: atom_id res chain seq x y z
N MET A 1 -13.74 -16.80 48.78
CA MET A 1 -15.03 -16.24 49.18
C MET A 1 -14.93 -14.73 49.03
N VAL A 2 -15.39 -14.19 47.95
CA VAL A 2 -16.13 -12.94 47.81
C VAL A 2 -16.73 -12.99 46.41
N ASP A 3 -18.05 -13.09 46.37
CA ASP A 3 -18.92 -13.10 45.22
C ASP A 3 -18.96 -11.71 44.57
N ILE A 4 -18.78 -11.65 43.22
CA ILE A 4 -19.20 -10.48 42.46
C ILE A 4 -20.01 -10.98 41.26
N LYS A 5 -21.32 -10.74 41.33
CA LYS A 5 -22.31 -11.01 40.27
C LYS A 5 -22.14 -10.05 39.10
N PRO A 6 -22.47 -10.50 37.87
CA PRO A 6 -22.49 -9.63 36.66
C PRO A 6 -23.78 -8.81 36.58
N TRP A 7 -23.66 -7.54 36.25
CA TRP A 7 -24.78 -6.66 35.94
C TRP A 7 -24.96 -6.55 34.41
N SER A 8 -25.93 -7.28 33.92
CA SER A 8 -26.55 -7.03 32.63
C SER A 8 -27.65 -5.99 32.78
N ARG A 9 -27.56 -4.86 32.12
CA ARG A 9 -28.73 -4.01 31.79
C ARG A 9 -28.65 -3.55 30.35
N VAL A 10 -29.44 -4.18 29.51
CA VAL A 10 -29.90 -3.69 28.22
C VAL A 10 -30.99 -2.65 28.52
N VAL A 11 -30.84 -1.44 28.04
CA VAL A 11 -31.91 -0.43 28.03
C VAL A 11 -32.30 -0.20 26.57
N PRO A 12 -33.54 -0.48 26.16
CA PRO A 12 -34.02 -0.09 24.86
C PRO A 12 -34.38 1.40 24.88
N VAL A 13 -33.78 2.20 24.01
CA VAL A 13 -34.20 3.59 23.77
C VAL A 13 -35.43 3.55 22.85
N THR A 14 -36.59 3.71 23.45
CA THR A 14 -37.85 3.99 22.73
C THR A 14 -37.97 5.50 22.54
N ALA A 15 -37.89 5.93 21.28
CA ALA A 15 -38.19 7.33 20.95
C ALA A 15 -39.70 7.60 21.12
N ILE A 16 -40.08 8.32 22.13
CA ILE A 16 -41.43 8.88 22.29
C ILE A 16 -41.39 10.32 21.76
N SER A 17 -41.98 10.51 20.59
CA SER A 17 -42.31 11.86 20.09
C SER A 17 -43.46 12.42 20.88
N MET A 18 -43.23 13.34 21.81
CA MET A 18 -44.26 14.16 22.41
C MET A 18 -44.41 15.45 21.59
N ILE A 19 -45.52 15.54 20.89
CA ILE A 19 -45.99 16.81 20.32
C ILE A 19 -46.59 17.62 21.49
N LEU A 20 -45.88 18.59 21.98
CA LEU A 20 -46.40 19.66 22.85
C LEU A 20 -46.66 20.89 21.97
N ALA A 21 -47.91 21.11 21.62
CA ALA A 21 -48.38 22.40 21.15
C ALA A 21 -48.41 23.36 22.34
N ALA A 22 -47.44 24.24 22.44
CA ALA A 22 -47.47 25.38 23.31
C ALA A 22 -47.40 26.66 22.44
N CYS A 23 -48.48 27.36 22.35
CA CYS A 23 -48.51 28.75 21.90
C CYS A 23 -47.74 29.62 22.88
N GLY A 24 -46.81 30.45 22.37
CA GLY A 24 -46.29 31.57 23.12
C GLY A 24 -44.81 31.85 22.94
N GLY A 25 -44.47 32.93 22.22
CA GLY A 25 -43.17 33.59 22.30
C GLY A 25 -42.07 33.02 21.42
N GLY A 26 -41.99 33.45 20.17
CA GLY A 26 -40.88 33.14 19.30
C GLY A 26 -39.56 33.74 19.80
N ASN A 27 -38.78 32.99 20.54
CA ASN A 27 -37.32 33.15 20.53
C ASN A 27 -36.84 32.44 19.29
N SER A 28 -36.72 33.13 18.18
CA SER A 28 -35.92 32.64 17.04
C SER A 28 -34.48 32.56 17.54
N THR A 29 -34.03 31.35 17.87
CA THR A 29 -32.59 31.13 18.11
C THR A 29 -31.85 31.59 16.85
N ALA A 30 -30.95 32.56 17.02
CA ALA A 30 -30.13 33.04 15.91
C ALA A 30 -29.45 31.85 15.19
N PRO A 31 -29.47 31.81 13.87
CA PRO A 31 -28.87 30.69 13.14
C PRO A 31 -27.37 30.64 13.44
N ALA A 32 -26.83 29.43 13.67
CA ALA A 32 -25.40 29.21 13.90
C ALA A 32 -24.73 28.78 12.60
N PRO A 33 -23.57 29.35 12.23
CA PRO A 33 -22.79 28.85 11.11
C PRO A 33 -22.18 27.48 11.45
N GLU A 34 -22.03 26.60 10.46
CA GLU A 34 -21.25 25.37 10.59
C GLU A 34 -19.82 25.64 10.14
N ILE A 35 -18.84 25.16 10.90
CA ILE A 35 -17.40 25.26 10.56
C ILE A 35 -16.90 23.89 10.14
N LYS A 36 -16.24 23.81 8.98
CA LYS A 36 -15.67 22.56 8.43
C LYS A 36 -14.21 22.77 8.03
N VAL A 37 -13.34 21.84 8.36
CA VAL A 37 -12.02 21.73 7.75
C VAL A 37 -12.19 20.98 6.42
N LEU A 38 -11.62 21.52 5.35
CA LEU A 38 -11.71 20.97 3.99
C LEU A 38 -10.43 20.26 3.55
N SER A 39 -9.29 20.59 4.14
CA SER A 39 -8.00 20.02 3.76
C SER A 39 -7.69 18.69 4.44
N SER A 40 -8.26 18.47 5.65
CA SER A 40 -8.05 17.27 6.45
C SER A 40 -9.26 17.05 7.37
N ARG A 41 -9.20 16.02 8.24
CA ARG A 41 -10.10 15.94 9.38
C ARG A 41 -9.66 16.98 10.43
N ALA A 42 -10.61 17.55 11.15
CA ALA A 42 -10.33 18.56 12.17
C ALA A 42 -9.39 18.04 13.28
N ASP A 43 -9.38 16.73 13.54
CA ASP A 43 -8.53 16.07 14.54
C ASP A 43 -7.18 15.57 13.97
N PHE A 44 -6.88 15.81 12.67
CA PHE A 44 -5.68 15.32 11.96
C PHE A 44 -4.99 16.40 11.12
N VAL A 45 -5.16 17.67 11.45
CA VAL A 45 -4.49 18.78 10.75
C VAL A 45 -3.00 18.74 11.02
N SER A 46 -2.17 19.10 10.04
CA SER A 46 -0.72 19.12 10.16
C SER A 46 -0.07 20.38 9.55
N GLY A 47 1.12 20.74 10.03
CA GLY A 47 1.92 21.81 9.45
C GLY A 47 1.48 23.22 9.83
N GLY A 48 0.43 23.39 10.59
CA GLY A 48 -0.02 24.69 11.12
C GLY A 48 -1.03 25.45 10.27
N ASP A 49 -1.48 24.86 9.16
CA ASP A 49 -2.45 25.45 8.25
C ASP A 49 -3.68 24.56 8.12
N ALA A 50 -4.84 25.16 7.80
CA ALA A 50 -6.09 24.44 7.50
C ALA A 50 -6.96 25.22 6.52
N LEU A 51 -7.41 24.58 5.44
CA LEU A 51 -8.44 25.16 4.59
C LEU A 51 -9.81 24.96 5.25
N VAL A 52 -10.50 26.04 5.56
CA VAL A 52 -11.73 26.03 6.36
C VAL A 52 -12.88 26.64 5.56
N GLU A 53 -14.05 26.04 5.69
CA GLU A 53 -15.34 26.61 5.26
C GLU A 53 -16.17 26.97 6.46
N VAL A 54 -16.83 28.12 6.38
CA VAL A 54 -17.87 28.57 7.31
C VAL A 54 -19.17 28.67 6.52
N SER A 55 -20.19 27.89 6.88
CA SER A 55 -21.50 27.99 6.22
C SER A 55 -22.15 29.36 6.56
N VAL A 56 -22.58 30.07 5.53
CA VAL A 56 -23.27 31.37 5.73
C VAL A 56 -24.77 31.10 5.91
N PRO A 57 -25.34 31.38 7.09
CA PRO A 57 -26.78 31.20 7.29
C PRO A 57 -27.64 32.09 6.36
N ALA A 58 -28.83 31.63 6.02
CA ALA A 58 -29.72 32.37 5.14
C ALA A 58 -30.06 33.77 5.73
N GLY A 59 -29.95 34.81 4.91
CA GLY A 59 -30.19 36.20 5.31
C GLY A 59 -29.00 36.88 6.00
N VAL A 60 -27.84 36.23 6.14
CA VAL A 60 -26.61 36.79 6.68
C VAL A 60 -25.63 37.11 5.55
N ASN A 61 -24.98 38.29 5.63
CA ASN A 61 -23.87 38.56 4.71
C ASN A 61 -22.58 37.86 5.19
N ALA A 62 -21.87 37.24 4.30
CA ALA A 62 -20.60 36.58 4.64
C ALA A 62 -19.58 37.56 5.27
N SER A 63 -19.58 38.84 4.86
CA SER A 63 -18.72 39.89 5.41
C SER A 63 -19.00 40.22 6.89
N ASP A 64 -20.16 39.87 7.40
CA ASP A 64 -20.57 40.14 8.79
C ASP A 64 -20.10 39.00 9.74
N ILE A 65 -19.59 37.93 9.19
CA ILE A 65 -19.04 36.79 9.95
C ILE A 65 -17.58 37.07 10.26
N LYS A 66 -17.25 37.12 11.54
CA LYS A 66 -15.88 37.14 12.05
C LYS A 66 -15.44 35.74 12.39
N VAL A 67 -14.24 35.40 11.97
CA VAL A 67 -13.59 34.10 12.26
C VAL A 67 -12.35 34.38 13.09
N ASP A 68 -12.19 33.69 14.20
CA ASP A 68 -10.99 33.76 15.03
C ASP A 68 -10.44 32.38 15.38
N VAL A 69 -9.16 32.35 15.77
CA VAL A 69 -8.47 31.18 16.33
C VAL A 69 -7.96 31.56 17.70
N GLY A 70 -8.61 31.09 18.74
CA GLY A 70 -8.22 31.38 20.13
C GLY A 70 -8.16 32.88 20.43
N GLY A 71 -9.04 33.66 19.82
CA GLY A 71 -9.09 35.12 19.94
C GLY A 71 -8.26 35.91 18.92
N ARG A 72 -7.44 35.26 18.09
CA ARG A 72 -6.72 35.88 16.96
C ARG A 72 -7.65 35.98 15.75
N ASP A 73 -8.02 37.20 15.34
CA ASP A 73 -8.89 37.44 14.18
C ASP A 73 -8.18 36.96 12.89
N VAL A 74 -8.82 36.08 12.14
CA VAL A 74 -8.41 35.53 10.86
C VAL A 74 -9.42 35.79 9.74
N SER A 75 -10.42 36.66 9.99
CA SER A 75 -11.52 36.95 9.05
C SER A 75 -11.01 37.40 7.68
N SER A 76 -9.87 38.11 7.61
CA SER A 76 -9.27 38.56 6.35
C SER A 76 -8.83 37.46 5.41
N ALA A 77 -8.62 36.23 5.91
CA ALA A 77 -8.31 35.08 5.11
C ALA A 77 -9.54 34.51 4.36
N PHE A 78 -10.76 34.86 4.81
CA PHE A 78 -11.99 34.31 4.28
C PHE A 78 -12.61 35.22 3.20
N ALA A 79 -13.15 34.58 2.17
CA ALA A 79 -13.93 35.21 1.14
C ALA A 79 -15.00 34.28 0.57
N LEU A 80 -16.07 34.86 0.03
CA LEU A 80 -17.08 34.10 -0.70
C LEU A 80 -16.54 33.72 -2.09
N ARG A 81 -16.41 32.41 -2.36
CA ARG A 81 -15.91 31.84 -3.61
C ARG A 81 -16.84 30.72 -4.06
N ASN A 82 -17.39 30.85 -5.27
CA ASN A 82 -18.32 29.85 -5.81
C ASN A 82 -19.46 29.48 -4.85
N GLY A 83 -20.00 30.49 -4.14
CA GLY A 83 -21.08 30.32 -3.17
C GLY A 83 -20.65 29.74 -1.79
N ARG A 84 -19.37 29.49 -1.57
CA ARG A 84 -18.83 28.99 -0.29
C ARG A 84 -17.93 30.04 0.36
N TYR A 85 -18.09 30.27 1.66
CA TYR A 85 -17.24 31.18 2.44
C TYR A 85 -16.07 30.41 3.01
N THR A 86 -14.91 30.51 2.33
CA THR A 86 -13.72 29.71 2.61
C THR A 86 -12.50 30.57 2.87
N GLY A 87 -11.61 30.09 3.73
CA GLY A 87 -10.35 30.74 4.05
C GLY A 87 -9.26 29.72 4.42
N LEU A 88 -8.00 30.07 4.14
CA LEU A 88 -6.84 29.34 4.65
C LEU A 88 -6.47 29.92 6.01
N VAL A 89 -6.77 29.18 7.07
CA VAL A 89 -6.35 29.50 8.44
C VAL A 89 -4.92 29.05 8.63
N THR A 90 -4.02 29.99 8.97
CA THR A 90 -2.59 29.71 9.16
C THR A 90 -2.17 29.96 10.60
N GLY A 91 -0.99 29.41 10.98
CA GLY A 91 -0.41 29.63 12.31
C GLY A 91 -1.17 28.94 13.45
N LEU A 92 -1.70 27.76 13.19
CA LEU A 92 -2.22 26.88 14.23
C LEU A 92 -1.05 26.36 15.10
N ALA A 93 -1.21 26.45 16.42
CA ALA A 93 -0.23 25.87 17.34
C ALA A 93 -0.32 24.33 17.31
N ASN A 94 0.79 23.65 17.60
CA ASN A 94 0.74 22.19 17.80
C ASN A 94 -0.17 21.85 19.00
N GLY A 95 -1.01 20.83 18.81
CA GLY A 95 -2.07 20.45 19.73
C GLY A 95 -3.40 21.12 19.39
N ASP A 96 -4.25 21.31 20.40
CA ASP A 96 -5.62 21.76 20.23
C ASP A 96 -5.72 23.26 19.99
N ASN A 97 -6.47 23.63 18.95
CA ASN A 97 -6.86 24.99 18.60
C ASN A 97 -8.38 25.06 18.53
N THR A 98 -8.95 26.23 18.78
CA THR A 98 -10.41 26.47 18.60
C THR A 98 -10.60 27.51 17.54
N ILE A 99 -11.29 27.17 16.47
CA ILE A 99 -11.76 28.10 15.44
C ILE A 99 -13.19 28.51 15.83
N THR A 100 -13.45 29.81 15.93
CA THR A 100 -14.77 30.34 16.26
C THR A 100 -15.28 31.20 15.10
N ALA A 101 -16.57 31.06 14.76
CA ALA A 101 -17.27 31.93 13.83
C ALA A 101 -18.44 32.59 14.54
N GLN A 102 -18.53 33.92 14.45
CA GLN A 102 -19.55 34.73 15.12
C GLN A 102 -19.87 36.02 14.33
N GLY A 103 -20.98 36.63 14.61
CA GLY A 103 -21.36 37.90 13.95
C GLY A 103 -22.66 38.46 14.43
N SER A 104 -23.05 39.62 13.90
CA SER A 104 -24.32 40.23 14.25
C SER A 104 -25.47 39.40 13.68
N GLY A 105 -26.44 39.05 14.53
CA GLY A 105 -27.62 38.28 14.12
C GLY A 105 -27.40 36.77 13.96
N ILE A 106 -26.21 36.26 14.31
CA ILE A 106 -25.90 34.82 14.32
C ILE A 106 -25.39 34.37 15.70
N ALA A 107 -25.71 33.13 16.05
CA ALA A 107 -25.13 32.51 17.23
C ALA A 107 -23.68 32.15 16.95
N ALA A 108 -22.80 32.30 17.94
CA ALA A 108 -21.42 31.85 17.80
C ALA A 108 -21.34 30.32 17.69
N SER A 109 -20.47 29.84 16.80
CA SER A 109 -20.11 28.41 16.70
C SER A 109 -18.62 28.24 16.83
N SER A 110 -18.19 27.07 17.28
CA SER A 110 -16.76 26.74 17.41
C SER A 110 -16.48 25.32 16.96
N LEU A 111 -15.28 25.14 16.41
CA LEU A 111 -14.73 23.84 16.02
C LEU A 111 -13.37 23.67 16.67
N LYS A 112 -13.19 22.55 17.37
CA LYS A 112 -11.87 22.13 17.85
C LYS A 112 -11.09 21.53 16.69
N VAL A 113 -9.85 22.01 16.48
CA VAL A 113 -8.91 21.54 15.48
C VAL A 113 -7.62 21.12 16.18
N THR A 114 -7.19 19.89 15.99
CA THR A 114 -5.92 19.41 16.53
C THR A 114 -4.86 19.43 15.43
N ASN A 115 -3.82 20.24 15.63
CA ASN A 115 -2.71 20.38 14.69
C ASN A 115 -1.48 19.62 15.15
N TYR A 116 -0.82 18.95 14.21
CA TYR A 116 0.42 18.19 14.40
C TYR A 116 1.59 18.82 13.65
N PRO A 117 2.85 18.50 14.06
CA PRO A 117 4.01 18.96 13.30
C PRO A 117 4.00 18.43 11.86
N ILE A 118 4.54 19.20 10.91
CA ILE A 118 4.68 18.78 9.51
C ILE A 118 5.57 17.52 9.37
N GLY A 119 6.48 17.28 10.30
CA GLY A 119 7.29 16.06 10.37
C GLY A 119 6.57 14.84 10.97
N GLY A 120 5.32 14.98 11.43
CA GLY A 120 4.54 13.94 12.10
C GLY A 120 5.06 13.60 13.51
N PRO A 121 4.62 12.50 14.13
CA PRO A 121 3.53 11.63 13.67
C PRO A 121 2.14 12.17 14.03
N ILE A 122 1.09 11.66 13.38
CA ILE A 122 -0.32 11.93 13.72
C ILE A 122 -0.96 10.68 14.35
N ILE A 123 -1.02 9.57 13.60
CA ILE A 123 -1.63 8.29 14.00
C ILE A 123 -0.65 7.12 14.02
N SER A 124 0.52 7.27 13.41
CA SER A 124 1.50 6.18 13.26
C SER A 124 2.32 5.87 14.51
N GLY A 125 2.11 6.63 15.58
CA GLY A 125 2.84 6.48 16.85
C GLY A 125 4.30 6.92 16.75
N PRO A 126 5.13 6.60 17.75
CA PRO A 126 6.51 7.06 17.80
C PRO A 126 7.32 6.67 16.56
N GLN A 127 7.95 7.65 15.96
CA GLN A 127 8.77 7.44 14.75
C GLN A 127 10.06 6.68 15.08
N VAL A 128 10.49 5.80 14.17
CA VAL A 128 11.71 5.00 14.33
C VAL A 128 12.95 5.88 14.46
N GLN A 129 13.87 5.45 15.34
CA GLN A 129 15.16 6.09 15.60
C GLN A 129 16.29 5.05 15.62
N PRO A 130 17.56 5.41 15.27
CA PRO A 130 17.94 6.70 14.69
C PRO A 130 17.37 6.91 13.27
N TRP A 131 17.28 8.16 12.84
CA TRP A 131 16.87 8.52 11.48
C TRP A 131 17.92 9.47 10.87
N VAL A 132 18.36 9.18 9.65
CA VAL A 132 19.40 9.93 8.95
C VAL A 132 18.77 10.82 7.90
N CYS A 133 18.89 12.13 8.07
CA CYS A 133 18.43 13.10 7.07
C CYS A 133 19.26 13.01 5.79
N ALA A 134 18.61 13.23 4.66
CA ALA A 134 19.28 13.36 3.39
C ALA A 134 20.13 14.63 3.35
N THR A 135 21.28 14.52 2.68
CA THR A 135 22.13 15.68 2.35
C THR A 135 21.99 16.00 0.87
N PRO A 136 22.11 17.25 0.46
CA PRO A 136 22.19 17.61 -0.94
C PRO A 136 23.33 16.83 -1.59
N THR A 137 23.03 15.99 -2.57
CA THR A 137 24.02 15.22 -3.30
C THR A 137 23.70 15.20 -4.76
N ALA A 138 24.74 15.37 -5.57
CA ALA A 138 24.70 15.08 -6.98
C ALA A 138 24.39 13.61 -7.19
N GLN A 139 23.24 13.31 -7.77
CA GLN A 139 23.00 11.98 -8.29
C GLN A 139 22.08 12.01 -9.48
N ALA A 140 22.52 11.32 -10.54
CA ALA A 140 21.67 10.99 -11.66
C ALA A 140 20.41 10.26 -11.18
N GLU A 141 19.26 10.65 -11.68
CA GLU A 141 17.98 9.98 -11.40
C GLU A 141 17.86 8.66 -12.18
N SER A 142 18.97 8.13 -12.67
CA SER A 142 19.00 6.83 -13.32
C SER A 142 19.35 5.78 -12.30
N GLY A 143 18.51 4.79 -12.18
CA GLY A 143 18.97 3.54 -11.72
C GLY A 143 18.51 3.08 -10.40
N THR A 144 18.49 1.92 -10.42
CA THR A 144 18.11 0.81 -9.56
C THR A 144 18.75 0.83 -8.18
N THR A 145 19.71 1.70 -7.90
CA THR A 145 20.28 1.81 -6.56
C THR A 145 20.51 3.28 -6.29
N PRO A 146 19.62 3.95 -5.58
CA PRO A 146 20.01 5.22 -5.02
C PRO A 146 21.24 4.95 -4.17
N SER A 147 22.38 5.51 -4.51
CA SER A 147 23.40 5.60 -3.52
C SER A 147 22.79 6.34 -2.35
N THR A 148 23.21 5.99 -1.22
CA THR A 148 22.62 6.16 0.08
C THR A 148 22.03 7.52 0.42
N ASN A 149 22.26 8.60 -0.33
CA ASN A 149 21.80 9.94 0.00
C ASN A 149 21.38 10.78 -1.22
N ALA A 150 21.10 10.17 -2.36
CA ALA A 150 20.58 10.90 -3.50
C ALA A 150 19.21 11.48 -3.18
N SER A 151 19.22 12.67 -2.68
CA SER A 151 18.01 13.33 -2.21
C SER A 151 17.32 14.13 -3.29
N GLY A 152 18.07 14.56 -4.30
CA GLY A 152 17.63 15.57 -5.25
C GLY A 152 17.33 16.93 -4.62
N LEU A 153 17.78 17.16 -3.39
CA LEU A 153 17.61 18.40 -2.65
C LEU A 153 18.78 19.36 -2.94
N SER A 154 18.50 20.65 -2.94
CA SER A 154 19.51 21.69 -3.02
C SER A 154 19.93 22.25 -1.64
N THR A 155 19.15 21.95 -0.60
CA THR A 155 19.35 22.45 0.76
C THR A 155 19.41 21.33 1.77
N THR A 156 20.11 21.54 2.88
CA THR A 156 20.18 20.62 4.01
C THR A 156 18.95 20.71 4.89
N ALA A 157 18.69 19.66 5.69
CA ALA A 157 17.66 19.67 6.70
C ALA A 157 17.87 20.81 7.73
N THR A 158 16.76 21.43 8.12
CA THR A 158 16.74 22.55 9.07
C THR A 158 16.55 22.11 10.52
N ASP A 159 16.13 20.86 10.74
CA ASP A 159 15.85 20.30 12.06
C ASP A 159 16.03 18.78 12.12
N ALA A 160 15.85 18.20 13.32
CA ALA A 160 15.96 16.77 13.56
C ALA A 160 14.83 15.93 12.93
N GLN A 161 13.75 16.56 12.47
CA GLN A 161 12.67 15.92 11.71
C GLN A 161 12.98 15.86 10.21
N CYS A 162 14.18 16.29 9.82
CA CYS A 162 14.64 16.34 8.44
C CYS A 162 13.82 17.27 7.54
N ASN A 163 13.19 18.29 8.10
CA ASN A 163 12.48 19.30 7.32
C ASN A 163 13.46 20.14 6.52
N ILE A 164 13.06 20.48 5.29
CA ILE A 164 13.80 21.39 4.41
C ILE A 164 12.91 22.56 4.00
N ARG A 165 13.55 23.62 3.53
CA ARG A 165 12.82 24.66 2.80
C ARG A 165 12.27 24.07 1.50
N THR A 166 10.98 24.27 1.23
CA THR A 166 10.33 23.85 -0.02
C THR A 166 11.01 24.49 -1.23
N GLU A 167 11.35 23.67 -2.21
CA GLU A 167 12.00 24.05 -3.46
C GLU A 167 10.99 24.03 -4.60
N VAL A 168 10.99 25.08 -5.44
CA VAL A 168 10.15 25.15 -6.65
C VAL A 168 11.07 25.32 -7.85
N ALA A 169 10.85 24.48 -8.86
CA ALA A 169 11.51 24.57 -10.16
C ALA A 169 10.50 24.44 -11.29
N TYR A 170 10.81 25.03 -12.43
CA TYR A 170 10.00 24.90 -13.63
C TYR A 170 10.73 24.10 -14.70
N PHE A 171 9.98 23.31 -15.44
CA PHE A 171 10.46 22.52 -16.56
C PHE A 171 9.51 22.70 -17.74
N TYR A 172 10.03 22.60 -18.95
CA TYR A 172 9.20 22.59 -20.15
C TYR A 172 9.40 21.31 -20.92
N LYS A 173 8.34 20.85 -21.61
CA LYS A 173 8.44 19.74 -22.55
C LYS A 173 8.90 20.25 -23.91
N THR A 174 9.92 19.58 -24.48
CA THR A 174 10.42 19.88 -25.82
C THR A 174 9.53 19.27 -26.90
N THR A 175 9.51 19.92 -28.09
CA THR A 175 8.91 19.36 -29.33
C THR A 175 9.83 18.35 -30.01
N ALA A 176 11.04 18.10 -29.52
CA ALA A 176 12.00 17.18 -30.13
C ALA A 176 11.43 15.75 -30.18
N ALA A 177 11.37 15.17 -31.37
CA ALA A 177 10.96 13.79 -31.56
C ALA A 177 11.99 12.82 -30.96
N GLY A 178 11.51 11.69 -30.39
CA GLY A 178 12.37 10.65 -29.82
C GLY A 178 13.12 11.07 -28.55
N CYS A 179 12.70 12.14 -27.87
CA CYS A 179 13.25 12.51 -26.57
C CYS A 179 12.99 11.39 -25.55
N ALA A 180 13.87 11.28 -24.56
CA ALA A 180 13.76 10.32 -23.45
C ALA A 180 13.15 10.98 -22.20
N ASN A 181 12.38 10.21 -21.43
CA ASN A 181 11.85 10.66 -20.16
C ASN A 181 12.94 10.56 -19.06
N VAL A 182 14.01 11.31 -19.24
CA VAL A 182 15.16 11.41 -18.33
C VAL A 182 15.09 12.77 -17.64
N LEU A 183 15.14 12.75 -16.32
CA LEU A 183 15.13 13.97 -15.52
C LEU A 183 16.52 14.57 -15.42
N PRO A 184 16.63 15.91 -15.21
CA PRO A 184 17.88 16.56 -14.91
C PRO A 184 18.56 15.96 -13.67
N ASP A 185 19.89 16.01 -13.64
CA ASP A 185 20.66 15.70 -12.43
C ASP A 185 20.20 16.62 -11.28
N PRO A 186 19.81 16.09 -10.13
CA PRO A 186 19.42 16.89 -8.98
C PRO A 186 20.47 17.90 -8.51
N ALA A 187 21.77 17.58 -8.68
CA ALA A 187 22.83 18.48 -8.30
C ALA A 187 23.17 19.57 -9.35
N ALA A 188 22.74 19.32 -10.58
CA ALA A 188 22.90 20.28 -11.68
C ALA A 188 21.54 20.46 -12.39
N PRO A 189 20.51 20.94 -11.68
CA PRO A 189 19.13 20.98 -12.21
C PRO A 189 19.01 21.90 -13.43
N ALA A 190 19.95 22.80 -13.64
CA ALA A 190 20.05 23.65 -14.85
C ALA A 190 20.56 22.89 -16.09
N THR A 191 21.09 21.68 -15.92
CA THR A 191 21.67 20.88 -17.01
C THR A 191 20.83 19.61 -17.21
N ALA A 192 19.98 19.60 -18.23
CA ALA A 192 19.30 18.40 -18.65
C ALA A 192 20.16 17.59 -19.62
N PRO A 193 20.04 16.22 -19.65
CA PRO A 193 20.57 15.44 -20.75
C PRO A 193 20.08 15.99 -22.09
N ALA A 194 20.92 15.96 -23.12
CA ALA A 194 20.60 16.57 -24.42
C ALA A 194 19.31 16.06 -25.07
N ASN A 195 18.97 14.78 -24.79
CA ASN A 195 17.77 14.13 -25.31
C ASN A 195 16.57 14.11 -24.31
N ALA A 196 16.64 14.84 -23.19
CA ALA A 196 15.56 14.85 -22.22
C ALA A 196 14.28 15.48 -22.80
N CYS A 197 13.11 14.84 -22.54
CA CYS A 197 11.81 15.41 -22.91
C CYS A 197 11.45 16.63 -22.06
N PHE A 198 11.83 16.63 -20.78
CA PHE A 198 11.61 17.74 -19.87
C PHE A 198 12.94 18.43 -19.56
N LYS A 199 13.01 19.72 -19.88
CA LYS A 199 14.20 20.55 -19.72
C LYS A 199 13.92 21.66 -18.71
N PRO A 200 14.92 22.13 -17.95
CA PRO A 200 14.76 23.28 -17.06
C PRO A 200 14.20 24.49 -17.79
N TYR A 201 13.27 25.20 -17.15
CA TYR A 201 12.66 26.42 -17.66
C TYR A 201 12.94 27.60 -16.70
N ASP A 202 13.52 28.65 -17.22
CA ASP A 202 13.69 29.90 -16.49
C ASP A 202 12.60 30.90 -16.92
N PRO A 203 11.63 31.26 -16.03
CA PRO A 203 10.59 32.23 -16.36
C PRO A 203 11.08 33.62 -16.71
N ALA A 204 12.32 33.98 -16.31
CA ALA A 204 12.93 35.27 -16.62
C ALA A 204 13.67 35.30 -17.96
N ALA A 205 13.96 34.13 -18.54
CA ALA A 205 14.63 33.99 -19.82
C ALA A 205 13.67 34.06 -21.01
N ALA A 206 14.21 34.18 -22.21
CA ALA A 206 13.43 34.09 -23.45
C ALA A 206 12.78 32.70 -23.57
N ARG A 207 11.56 32.69 -24.05
CA ARG A 207 10.81 31.42 -24.26
C ARG A 207 11.58 30.50 -25.22
N PRO A 208 11.84 29.23 -24.86
CA PRO A 208 12.50 28.26 -25.72
C PRO A 208 11.73 28.05 -27.03
N ALA A 209 12.44 28.03 -28.17
CA ALA A 209 11.82 27.81 -29.47
C ALA A 209 11.21 26.41 -29.63
N ASP A 210 11.72 25.42 -28.88
CA ASP A 210 11.27 24.04 -28.87
C ASP A 210 10.27 23.72 -27.73
N LEU A 211 9.66 24.74 -27.11
CA LEU A 211 8.64 24.54 -26.09
C LEU A 211 7.35 24.03 -26.73
N ALA A 212 6.91 22.83 -26.31
CA ALA A 212 5.66 22.21 -26.73
C ALA A 212 4.42 22.90 -26.14
N ASN A 213 3.28 22.76 -26.80
CA ASN A 213 1.97 23.01 -26.20
C ASN A 213 1.28 21.66 -25.91
N THR A 214 0.32 21.68 -24.98
CA THR A 214 -0.58 20.56 -24.74
C THR A 214 -2.02 21.03 -24.58
N THR A 215 -2.99 20.16 -24.87
CA THR A 215 -4.42 20.41 -24.63
C THR A 215 -4.87 19.53 -23.48
N THR A 216 -5.30 20.17 -22.39
CA THR A 216 -5.81 19.48 -21.20
C THR A 216 -7.14 18.78 -21.49
N ASP A 217 -7.59 17.90 -20.60
CA ASP A 217 -8.90 17.24 -20.71
C ASP A 217 -10.10 18.21 -20.55
N THR A 218 -9.84 19.43 -20.04
CA THR A 218 -10.83 20.53 -20.03
C THR A 218 -10.87 21.32 -21.33
N GLY A 219 -10.09 20.93 -22.33
CA GLY A 219 -10.05 21.56 -23.66
C GLY A 219 -9.18 22.81 -23.77
N GLN A 220 -8.38 23.14 -22.74
CA GLN A 220 -7.47 24.29 -22.78
C GLN A 220 -6.15 23.91 -23.43
N THR A 221 -5.74 24.65 -24.45
CA THR A 221 -4.39 24.53 -25.03
C THR A 221 -3.46 25.52 -24.35
N VAL A 222 -2.41 25.01 -23.71
CA VAL A 222 -1.47 25.79 -22.91
C VAL A 222 -0.03 25.43 -23.25
N PRO A 223 0.95 26.34 -23.02
CA PRO A 223 2.37 25.95 -23.03
C PRO A 223 2.63 24.79 -22.05
N TYR A 224 3.40 23.81 -22.48
CA TYR A 224 3.69 22.65 -21.64
C TYR A 224 4.83 22.98 -20.68
N ILE A 225 4.50 23.79 -19.67
CA ILE A 225 5.40 24.17 -18.58
C ILE A 225 4.88 23.49 -17.31
N VAL A 226 5.78 22.80 -16.62
CA VAL A 226 5.50 22.07 -15.38
C VAL A 226 6.17 22.80 -14.23
N ARG A 227 5.39 23.13 -13.19
CA ARG A 227 5.88 23.52 -11.88
C ARG A 227 6.11 22.25 -11.06
N ARG A 228 7.38 22.02 -10.66
CA ARG A 228 7.73 20.96 -9.72
C ARG A 228 8.02 21.59 -8.37
N GLU A 229 7.30 21.15 -7.35
CA GLU A 229 7.57 21.43 -5.95
C GLU A 229 8.22 20.21 -5.32
N ARG A 230 9.31 20.40 -4.57
CA ARG A 230 9.99 19.38 -3.78
C ARG A 230 10.17 19.88 -2.36
N GLY A 231 9.89 19.02 -1.40
CA GLY A 231 10.01 19.35 0.01
C GLY A 231 10.04 18.08 0.86
N THR A 232 9.88 18.26 2.15
CA THR A 232 9.74 17.16 3.11
C THR A 232 8.41 17.25 3.83
N LEU A 233 7.81 16.07 4.05
CA LEU A 233 6.57 15.95 4.77
C LEU A 233 6.59 14.59 5.47
N ASN A 234 6.24 14.56 6.77
CA ASN A 234 6.33 13.38 7.61
C ASN A 234 7.73 12.69 7.56
N ARG A 235 8.79 13.47 7.41
CA ARG A 235 10.19 13.08 7.19
C ARG A 235 10.50 12.48 5.80
N GLY A 236 9.50 12.30 4.92
CA GLY A 236 9.71 11.85 3.54
C GLY A 236 9.95 13.01 2.59
N ILE A 237 10.82 12.82 1.59
CA ILE A 237 10.94 13.76 0.48
C ILE A 237 9.77 13.52 -0.47
N TYR A 238 9.13 14.59 -0.93
CA TYR A 238 8.03 14.52 -1.88
C TYR A 238 8.29 15.34 -3.14
N ASP A 239 7.60 14.98 -4.22
CA ASP A 239 7.44 15.79 -5.42
C ASP A 239 5.95 16.00 -5.73
N ILE A 240 5.62 17.22 -6.10
CA ILE A 240 4.34 17.63 -6.68
C ILE A 240 4.65 18.29 -8.02
N ALA A 241 4.14 17.75 -9.12
CA ALA A 241 4.32 18.30 -10.46
C ALA A 241 2.97 18.56 -11.13
N VAL A 242 2.82 19.75 -11.72
CA VAL A 242 1.58 20.18 -12.35
C VAL A 242 1.84 21.20 -13.45
N LEU A 243 0.99 21.23 -14.49
CA LEU A 243 1.04 22.30 -15.49
C LEU A 243 0.80 23.66 -14.84
N ALA A 244 1.63 24.64 -15.16
CA ALA A 244 1.53 25.97 -14.58
C ALA A 244 1.93 27.06 -15.58
N ASP A 245 1.30 28.22 -15.41
CA ASP A 245 1.73 29.48 -16.00
C ASP A 245 2.61 30.19 -14.94
N PRO A 246 3.93 30.25 -15.12
CA PRO A 246 4.83 30.84 -14.12
C PRO A 246 4.65 32.35 -13.94
N THR A 247 3.90 33.01 -14.82
CA THR A 247 3.59 34.46 -14.73
C THR A 247 2.39 34.76 -13.85
N LYS A 248 1.62 33.72 -13.43
CA LYS A 248 0.43 33.88 -12.61
C LYS A 248 0.66 33.31 -11.20
N PRO A 249 0.09 33.97 -10.18
CA PRO A 249 0.11 33.43 -8.84
C PRO A 249 -0.71 32.13 -8.77
N TRP A 250 -0.39 31.30 -7.77
CA TRP A 250 -1.16 30.11 -7.42
C TRP A 250 -1.43 30.09 -5.92
N THR A 251 -2.69 29.97 -5.54
CA THR A 251 -3.11 29.77 -4.15
C THR A 251 -4.26 28.78 -4.07
N ALA A 252 -4.52 28.22 -2.90
CA ALA A 252 -5.66 27.33 -2.69
C ALA A 252 -7.01 28.00 -3.06
N ALA A 253 -7.08 29.32 -2.87
CA ALA A 253 -8.28 30.12 -3.16
C ALA A 253 -8.42 30.50 -4.63
N ALA A 254 -7.32 30.47 -5.40
CA ALA A 254 -7.25 30.81 -6.81
C ALA A 254 -6.33 29.82 -7.54
N PRO A 255 -6.73 28.55 -7.69
CA PRO A 255 -5.96 27.57 -8.43
C PRO A 255 -5.89 27.97 -9.91
N GLN A 256 -4.78 27.66 -10.55
CA GLN A 256 -4.67 27.91 -11.99
C GLN A 256 -5.51 26.90 -12.78
N SER A 257 -6.15 27.37 -13.85
CA SER A 257 -7.01 26.54 -14.71
C SER A 257 -6.26 25.49 -15.54
N THR A 258 -4.93 25.53 -15.55
CA THR A 258 -4.07 24.48 -16.11
C THR A 258 -4.15 23.17 -15.36
N TRP A 259 -4.56 23.18 -14.08
CA TRP A 259 -4.87 22.00 -13.28
C TRP A 259 -6.37 21.72 -13.32
N ASN A 260 -6.73 20.48 -13.63
CA ASN A 260 -8.12 20.02 -13.72
C ASN A 260 -8.74 19.60 -12.37
N GLY A 261 -7.99 19.71 -11.26
CA GLY A 261 -8.38 19.27 -9.92
C GLY A 261 -8.15 17.80 -9.65
N LYS A 262 -7.58 17.06 -10.61
CA LYS A 262 -7.34 15.62 -10.51
C LYS A 262 -5.90 15.33 -10.09
N VAL A 263 -5.70 14.28 -9.30
CA VAL A 263 -4.40 13.87 -8.80
C VAL A 263 -4.10 12.44 -9.22
N LEU A 264 -2.93 12.20 -9.81
CA LEU A 264 -2.31 10.88 -9.92
C LEU A 264 -1.26 10.75 -8.81
N TYR A 265 -1.48 9.84 -7.88
CA TYR A 265 -0.54 9.52 -6.81
C TYR A 265 0.24 8.25 -7.15
N GLN A 266 1.57 8.36 -7.19
CA GLN A 266 2.46 7.24 -7.52
C GLN A 266 3.02 6.61 -6.25
N PHE A 267 2.92 5.28 -6.15
CA PHE A 267 3.47 4.48 -5.06
C PHE A 267 4.64 3.63 -5.55
N GLY A 268 5.79 3.76 -4.89
CA GLY A 268 6.96 2.96 -5.21
C GLY A 268 6.82 1.50 -4.78
N SER A 269 7.50 0.64 -5.52
CA SER A 269 7.47 -0.82 -5.39
C SER A 269 8.45 -1.36 -4.34
N SER A 270 8.73 -2.69 -4.41
CA SER A 270 9.66 -3.41 -3.54
C SER A 270 9.20 -3.46 -2.08
N THR A 271 10.12 -3.70 -1.14
CA THR A 271 9.91 -3.61 0.31
C THR A 271 11.24 -3.33 1.00
N GLY A 272 11.20 -2.53 2.04
CA GLY A 272 12.38 -2.19 2.82
C GLY A 272 12.02 -1.29 4.00
N GLN A 273 12.98 -1.13 4.90
CA GLN A 273 12.81 -0.31 6.08
C GLN A 273 14.11 0.43 6.45
N PRO A 274 14.68 1.18 5.49
CA PRO A 274 15.85 2.01 5.79
C PRO A 274 15.48 3.09 6.79
N ARG A 275 16.42 3.43 7.65
CA ARG A 275 16.28 4.55 8.60
C ARG A 275 16.96 5.80 8.08
N LYS A 276 16.63 6.11 6.84
CA LYS A 276 17.21 7.24 6.10
C LYS A 276 16.14 7.90 5.25
N GLN A 277 16.33 9.18 5.01
CA GLN A 277 15.53 9.95 4.07
C GLN A 277 16.02 9.72 2.63
N PHE A 278 15.11 9.40 1.73
CA PHE A 278 15.35 9.22 0.29
C PHE A 278 14.41 10.09 -0.51
N ARG A 279 14.74 10.33 -1.79
CA ARG A 279 13.77 10.82 -2.77
C ARG A 279 12.78 9.70 -3.14
N PRO A 280 11.61 10.05 -3.69
CA PRO A 280 10.69 9.06 -4.24
C PRO A 280 11.33 8.20 -5.35
N GLN A 281 10.89 6.96 -5.49
CA GLN A 281 11.31 6.05 -6.56
C GLN A 281 10.79 6.46 -7.93
N GLY A 282 9.55 6.98 -7.97
CA GLY A 282 8.89 7.36 -9.21
C GLY A 282 9.46 8.63 -9.84
N SER A 283 9.07 8.86 -11.07
CA SER A 283 9.35 10.10 -11.79
C SER A 283 8.12 10.99 -11.81
N TRP A 284 8.26 12.25 -11.41
CA TRP A 284 7.20 13.23 -11.56
C TRP A 284 6.85 13.52 -13.04
N ALA A 285 7.76 13.22 -13.97
CA ALA A 285 7.59 13.50 -15.40
C ALA A 285 6.69 12.45 -16.09
N ASP A 286 5.46 12.36 -15.66
CA ASP A 286 4.45 11.48 -16.24
C ASP A 286 3.64 12.21 -17.33
N ASP A 287 4.07 12.04 -18.59
CA ASP A 287 3.51 12.76 -19.72
C ASP A 287 2.01 12.47 -19.94
N LYS A 288 1.57 11.22 -19.75
CA LYS A 288 0.15 10.86 -19.94
C LYS A 288 -0.79 11.62 -19.01
N SER A 289 -0.34 11.93 -17.80
CA SER A 289 -1.13 12.65 -16.79
C SER A 289 -0.95 14.16 -16.90
N LEU A 290 0.31 14.63 -16.92
CA LEU A 290 0.61 16.07 -17.01
C LEU A 290 0.01 16.71 -18.25
N SER A 291 0.11 16.06 -19.43
CA SER A 291 -0.46 16.59 -20.68
C SER A 291 -1.96 16.84 -20.62
N ARG A 292 -2.66 16.13 -19.73
CA ARG A 292 -4.12 16.24 -19.53
C ARG A 292 -4.53 17.17 -18.39
N GLY A 293 -3.57 17.83 -17.74
CA GLY A 293 -3.85 18.73 -16.63
C GLY A 293 -3.94 18.07 -15.26
N PHE A 294 -3.55 16.81 -15.13
CA PHE A 294 -3.42 16.16 -13.81
C PHE A 294 -2.21 16.69 -13.04
N MET A 295 -2.32 16.65 -11.73
CA MET A 295 -1.18 16.77 -10.82
C MET A 295 -0.58 15.38 -10.57
N VAL A 296 0.74 15.25 -10.67
CA VAL A 296 1.49 14.03 -10.34
C VAL A 296 2.15 14.21 -8.98
N VAL A 297 1.93 13.28 -8.07
CA VAL A 297 2.34 13.36 -6.66
C VAL A 297 3.01 12.08 -6.22
N GLN A 298 4.04 12.21 -5.40
CA GLN A 298 4.75 11.10 -4.78
C GLN A 298 5.47 11.54 -3.50
N ASN A 299 5.70 10.60 -2.58
CA ASN A 299 6.49 10.80 -1.37
C ASN A 299 7.28 9.52 -1.06
N SER A 300 8.53 9.65 -0.65
CA SER A 300 9.38 8.49 -0.37
C SER A 300 8.86 7.57 0.74
N LEU A 301 8.10 8.10 1.71
CA LEU A 301 7.48 7.25 2.75
C LEU A 301 6.17 6.57 2.30
N THR A 302 5.69 6.88 1.09
CA THR A 302 4.66 6.09 0.41
C THR A 302 5.24 5.10 -0.60
N ASP A 303 6.56 4.98 -0.65
CA ASP A 303 7.27 3.96 -1.41
C ASP A 303 7.60 2.77 -0.50
N SER A 304 7.14 1.58 -0.87
CA SER A 304 7.28 0.38 -0.04
C SER A 304 8.74 -0.02 0.22
N GLN A 305 9.66 0.31 -0.70
CA GLN A 305 11.09 0.09 -0.50
C GLN A 305 11.66 0.92 0.66
N TYR A 306 11.09 2.08 0.94
CA TYR A 306 11.62 2.98 1.96
C TYR A 306 10.83 2.97 3.26
N ASN A 307 9.61 2.40 3.24
CA ASN A 307 8.76 2.34 4.41
C ASN A 307 7.84 1.12 4.40
N SER A 308 8.05 0.22 5.36
CA SER A 308 7.19 -0.96 5.57
C SER A 308 6.11 -0.74 6.64
N ASN A 309 6.07 0.41 7.32
CA ASN A 309 5.01 0.75 8.25
C ASN A 309 3.79 1.30 7.49
N ARG A 310 2.74 0.49 7.37
CA ARG A 310 1.57 0.79 6.51
C ARG A 310 0.69 1.90 7.08
N VAL A 311 0.70 2.11 8.39
CA VAL A 311 -0.02 3.23 9.02
C VAL A 311 0.73 4.54 8.77
N LEU A 312 2.06 4.57 8.92
CA LEU A 312 2.88 5.73 8.57
C LEU A 312 2.77 6.09 7.08
N MET A 313 2.71 5.10 6.20
CA MET A 313 2.49 5.30 4.76
C MET A 313 1.13 5.97 4.50
N THR A 314 0.06 5.47 5.14
CA THR A 314 -1.30 6.02 5.00
C THR A 314 -1.39 7.44 5.57
N GLU A 315 -0.78 7.70 6.72
CA GLU A 315 -0.65 9.02 7.32
C GLU A 315 0.07 10.00 6.38
N THR A 316 1.17 9.56 5.78
CA THR A 316 1.92 10.39 4.82
C THR A 316 1.07 10.75 3.60
N LEU A 317 0.30 9.81 3.05
CA LEU A 317 -0.64 10.08 1.96
C LEU A 317 -1.71 11.10 2.36
N MET A 318 -2.27 10.99 3.56
CA MET A 318 -3.25 11.95 4.10
C MET A 318 -2.66 13.35 4.17
N MET A 319 -1.46 13.50 4.77
CA MET A 319 -0.77 14.78 4.88
C MET A 319 -0.40 15.38 3.50
N MET A 320 -0.09 14.53 2.50
CA MET A 320 0.15 14.99 1.12
C MET A 320 -1.12 15.59 0.49
N LYS A 321 -2.30 14.97 0.70
CA LYS A 321 -3.58 15.52 0.23
C LYS A 321 -3.90 16.84 0.91
N GLU A 322 -3.69 16.94 2.21
CA GLU A 322 -3.83 18.16 3.00
C GLU A 322 -2.99 19.29 2.39
N ARG A 323 -1.68 19.05 2.17
CA ARG A 323 -0.80 20.05 1.55
C ARG A 323 -1.28 20.50 0.17
N ILE A 324 -1.80 19.60 -0.65
CA ILE A 324 -2.34 19.96 -1.97
C ILE A 324 -3.56 20.85 -1.81
N ALA A 325 -4.49 20.50 -0.94
CA ALA A 325 -5.70 21.29 -0.72
C ALA A 325 -5.39 22.70 -0.21
N GLU A 326 -4.38 22.85 0.63
CA GLU A 326 -3.98 24.13 1.25
C GLU A 326 -3.15 25.03 0.35
N ASN A 327 -2.38 24.47 -0.59
CA ASN A 327 -1.46 25.24 -1.43
C ASN A 327 -1.92 25.36 -2.88
N TYR A 328 -2.69 24.38 -3.38
CA TYR A 328 -3.10 24.32 -4.78
C TYR A 328 -4.60 24.43 -5.00
N GLY A 329 -5.39 24.05 -4.02
CA GLY A 329 -6.87 24.11 -4.08
C GLY A 329 -7.55 22.74 -3.93
N PRO A 330 -8.88 22.70 -4.01
CA PRO A 330 -9.66 21.49 -3.75
C PRO A 330 -9.39 20.40 -4.79
N ILE A 331 -9.18 19.17 -4.30
CA ILE A 331 -9.00 17.99 -5.11
C ILE A 331 -10.37 17.45 -5.53
N LYS A 332 -10.58 17.18 -6.81
CA LYS A 332 -11.79 16.51 -7.32
C LYS A 332 -11.77 15.02 -7.02
N PHE A 333 -10.66 14.37 -7.33
CA PHE A 333 -10.41 12.97 -6.96
C PHE A 333 -8.91 12.65 -7.02
N THR A 334 -8.53 11.60 -6.33
CA THR A 334 -7.18 11.05 -6.31
C THR A 334 -7.20 9.62 -6.82
N MET A 335 -6.42 9.32 -7.87
CA MET A 335 -6.18 7.95 -8.30
C MET A 335 -4.77 7.52 -7.96
N GLY A 336 -4.63 6.27 -7.47
CA GLY A 336 -3.35 5.64 -7.16
C GLY A 336 -2.84 4.78 -8.31
N THR A 337 -1.51 4.66 -8.45
CA THR A 337 -0.86 3.69 -9.32
C THR A 337 0.42 3.16 -8.68
N GLY A 338 0.73 1.89 -8.92
CA GLY A 338 1.95 1.25 -8.39
C GLY A 338 1.91 -0.27 -8.53
N CYS A 339 3.10 -0.87 -8.64
CA CYS A 339 3.31 -2.31 -8.80
C CYS A 339 3.86 -2.90 -7.50
N SER A 340 3.56 -4.20 -7.22
CA SER A 340 4.17 -4.95 -6.12
C SER A 340 3.95 -4.29 -4.75
N GLY A 341 4.99 -3.87 -4.05
CA GLY A 341 4.87 -3.07 -2.83
C GLY A 341 4.01 -1.81 -2.98
N GLY A 342 3.99 -1.20 -4.18
CA GLY A 342 3.11 -0.09 -4.52
C GLY A 342 1.64 -0.50 -4.62
N SER A 343 1.32 -1.75 -5.00
CA SER A 343 -0.03 -2.28 -4.93
C SER A 343 -0.47 -2.50 -3.48
N ILE A 344 0.41 -3.05 -2.63
CA ILE A 344 0.17 -3.17 -1.18
C ILE A 344 -0.22 -1.81 -0.59
N ASN A 345 0.53 -0.76 -0.93
CA ASN A 345 0.29 0.58 -0.39
C ASN A 345 -1.08 1.13 -0.81
N GLN A 346 -1.49 0.94 -2.06
CA GLN A 346 -2.80 1.36 -2.56
C GLN A 346 -3.94 0.65 -1.83
N TYR A 347 -3.88 -0.68 -1.74
CA TYR A 347 -4.91 -1.48 -1.06
C TYR A 347 -4.96 -1.18 0.44
N THR A 348 -3.79 -1.12 1.09
CA THR A 348 -3.73 -0.88 2.53
C THR A 348 -4.20 0.53 2.89
N ALA A 349 -3.83 1.56 2.12
CA ALA A 349 -4.34 2.92 2.33
C ALA A 349 -5.86 2.99 2.18
N SER A 350 -6.42 2.32 1.15
CA SER A 350 -7.88 2.24 0.94
C SER A 350 -8.59 1.43 2.02
N SER A 351 -7.91 0.47 2.66
CA SER A 351 -8.45 -0.33 3.76
C SER A 351 -8.41 0.42 5.11
N ILE A 352 -7.26 1.06 5.42
CA ILE A 352 -7.08 1.80 6.69
C ILE A 352 -7.94 3.07 6.70
N MET A 353 -7.92 3.82 5.59
CA MET A 353 -8.56 5.14 5.50
C MET A 353 -9.28 5.31 4.16
N PRO A 354 -10.48 4.71 4.01
CA PRO A 354 -11.30 4.89 2.81
C PRO A 354 -11.56 6.37 2.51
N GLY A 355 -11.47 6.76 1.24
CA GLY A 355 -11.62 8.14 0.77
C GLY A 355 -10.29 8.89 0.60
N LEU A 356 -9.15 8.32 1.01
CA LEU A 356 -7.85 8.84 0.59
C LEU A 356 -7.61 8.65 -0.90
N LEU A 357 -7.98 7.49 -1.42
CA LEU A 357 -7.92 7.16 -2.84
C LEU A 357 -9.34 6.85 -3.34
N ASP A 358 -9.78 7.57 -4.34
CA ASP A 358 -11.09 7.38 -4.98
C ASP A 358 -11.06 6.20 -5.94
N GLY A 359 -9.92 5.99 -6.61
CA GLY A 359 -9.65 4.86 -7.47
C GLY A 359 -8.20 4.43 -7.41
N ILE A 360 -7.95 3.16 -7.68
CA ILE A 360 -6.60 2.59 -7.69
C ILE A 360 -6.37 1.72 -8.92
N GLN A 361 -5.13 1.75 -9.42
CA GLN A 361 -4.65 0.98 -10.55
C GLN A 361 -3.43 0.15 -10.11
N PRO A 362 -3.63 -0.82 -9.21
CA PRO A 362 -2.56 -1.69 -8.79
C PRO A 362 -2.11 -2.59 -9.95
N SER A 363 -0.82 -2.87 -9.99
CA SER A 363 -0.27 -3.91 -10.84
C SER A 363 0.61 -4.84 -10.04
N CYS A 364 0.90 -6.05 -10.56
CA CYS A 364 1.70 -7.03 -9.83
C CYS A 364 1.15 -7.26 -8.40
N THR A 365 -0.15 -7.39 -8.26
CA THR A 365 -0.95 -7.23 -7.04
C THR A 365 -0.54 -8.13 -5.89
N TYR A 366 -0.46 -7.53 -4.72
CA TYR A 366 -0.50 -8.16 -3.39
C TYR A 366 -1.52 -7.38 -2.54
N PRO A 367 -2.46 -8.04 -1.86
CA PRO A 367 -3.48 -7.33 -1.07
C PRO A 367 -2.90 -6.54 0.10
N ASP A 368 -1.96 -7.14 0.85
CA ASP A 368 -1.33 -6.51 2.01
C ASP A 368 0.04 -7.13 2.36
N SER A 369 0.74 -6.50 3.29
CA SER A 369 2.05 -6.96 3.75
C SER A 369 1.99 -8.18 4.65
N GLU A 370 0.95 -8.33 5.47
CA GLU A 370 0.90 -9.38 6.50
C GLU A 370 0.71 -10.75 5.86
N THR A 371 -0.26 -10.88 4.95
CA THR A 371 -0.51 -12.14 4.25
C THR A 371 0.59 -12.46 3.24
N THR A 372 1.22 -11.45 2.62
CA THR A 372 2.40 -11.64 1.79
C THR A 372 3.58 -12.17 2.62
N THR A 373 3.80 -11.65 3.83
CA THR A 373 4.84 -12.11 4.74
C THR A 373 4.62 -13.57 5.18
N ILE A 374 3.37 -14.02 5.30
CA ILE A 374 3.04 -15.42 5.57
C ILE A 374 3.52 -16.34 4.43
N GLU A 375 3.28 -15.99 3.16
CA GLU A 375 3.78 -16.79 2.04
C GLU A 375 5.31 -16.81 1.98
N VAL A 376 5.96 -15.66 2.23
CA VAL A 376 7.43 -15.60 2.34
C VAL A 376 7.94 -16.54 3.43
N GLN A 377 7.32 -16.52 4.63
CA GLN A 377 7.67 -17.42 5.73
C GLN A 377 7.50 -18.88 5.34
N ASP A 378 6.34 -19.26 4.78
CA ASP A 378 6.04 -20.63 4.42
C ASP A 378 7.03 -21.15 3.36
N CYS A 379 7.34 -20.32 2.36
CA CYS A 379 8.32 -20.65 1.34
C CYS A 379 9.75 -20.81 1.89
N VAL A 380 10.18 -19.91 2.81
CA VAL A 380 11.48 -20.03 3.49
C VAL A 380 11.57 -21.36 4.27
N LEU A 381 10.54 -21.66 5.05
CA LEU A 381 10.49 -22.91 5.83
C LEU A 381 10.51 -24.15 4.95
N LEU A 382 9.76 -24.15 3.84
CA LEU A 382 9.73 -25.26 2.89
C LEU A 382 11.09 -25.44 2.22
N VAL A 383 11.70 -24.37 1.68
CA VAL A 383 13.02 -24.43 1.04
C VAL A 383 14.10 -24.93 2.02
N GLU A 384 14.10 -24.44 3.25
CA GLU A 384 15.05 -24.92 4.28
C GLU A 384 14.78 -26.38 4.69
N THR A 385 13.51 -26.80 4.71
CA THR A 385 13.13 -28.18 5.04
C THR A 385 13.57 -29.16 3.94
N TYR A 386 13.47 -28.76 2.69
CA TYR A 386 13.97 -29.56 1.56
C TYR A 386 15.47 -29.81 1.59
N GLN A 387 16.23 -29.09 2.41
CA GLN A 387 17.65 -29.26 2.63
C GLN A 387 17.98 -30.08 3.91
N GLN A 388 16.96 -30.46 4.70
CA GLN A 388 17.21 -31.26 5.90
C GLN A 388 17.56 -32.71 5.54
N PRO A 389 18.50 -33.34 6.29
CA PRO A 389 18.90 -34.71 6.02
C PRO A 389 17.74 -35.70 5.94
N ALA A 390 16.74 -35.58 6.81
CA ALA A 390 15.57 -36.46 6.80
C ALA A 390 14.81 -36.41 5.47
N TRP A 391 14.57 -35.19 4.90
CA TRP A 391 13.93 -35.03 3.61
C TRP A 391 14.82 -35.52 2.45
N LEU A 392 16.09 -35.13 2.45
CA LEU A 392 17.04 -35.55 1.40
C LEU A 392 17.20 -37.07 1.35
N ASN A 393 17.35 -37.74 2.50
CA ASN A 393 17.44 -39.19 2.57
C ASN A 393 16.17 -39.88 2.06
N LEU A 394 15.00 -39.29 2.33
CA LEU A 394 13.75 -39.83 1.83
C LEU A 394 13.66 -39.72 0.29
N MET A 395 14.09 -38.60 -0.30
CA MET A 395 14.09 -38.40 -1.74
C MET A 395 15.11 -39.34 -2.44
N THR A 396 16.34 -39.42 -1.92
CA THR A 396 17.39 -40.26 -2.50
C THR A 396 17.14 -41.74 -2.28
N GLY A 397 16.66 -42.13 -1.10
CA GLY A 397 16.34 -43.51 -0.76
C GLY A 397 15.17 -44.08 -1.56
N SER A 398 14.26 -43.25 -2.03
CA SER A 398 13.15 -43.60 -2.89
C SER A 398 13.52 -43.73 -4.38
N GLY A 399 14.75 -43.35 -4.76
CA GLY A 399 15.21 -43.40 -6.14
C GLY A 399 14.56 -42.43 -7.10
N TYR A 400 14.00 -41.32 -6.60
CA TYR A 400 13.35 -40.30 -7.42
C TYR A 400 14.36 -39.55 -8.30
N THR A 401 13.97 -39.30 -9.54
CA THR A 401 14.67 -38.36 -10.41
C THR A 401 14.50 -36.93 -9.91
N GLN A 402 15.40 -36.02 -10.28
CA GLN A 402 15.27 -34.61 -9.92
C GLN A 402 13.95 -33.99 -10.39
N ALA A 403 13.46 -34.37 -11.58
CA ALA A 403 12.17 -33.91 -12.08
C ALA A 403 10.99 -34.33 -11.17
N GLN A 404 11.01 -35.56 -10.66
CA GLN A 404 10.00 -36.05 -9.71
C GLN A 404 10.11 -35.32 -8.38
N ILE A 405 11.32 -35.05 -7.87
CA ILE A 405 11.53 -34.27 -6.65
C ILE A 405 11.00 -32.84 -6.84
N ASN A 406 11.26 -32.22 -7.98
CA ASN A 406 10.78 -30.87 -8.28
C ASN A 406 9.24 -30.83 -8.40
N ALA A 407 8.63 -31.83 -9.02
CA ALA A 407 7.18 -31.97 -9.10
C ALA A 407 6.52 -32.12 -7.70
N LYS A 408 7.14 -32.89 -6.80
CA LYS A 408 6.69 -33.00 -5.40
C LYS A 408 6.79 -31.67 -4.66
N LYS A 409 7.89 -30.93 -4.82
CA LYS A 409 8.05 -29.59 -4.26
C LYS A 409 6.98 -28.63 -4.79
N ALA A 410 6.74 -28.63 -6.10
CA ALA A 410 5.69 -27.83 -6.73
C ALA A 410 4.30 -28.12 -6.14
N ALA A 411 3.97 -29.41 -5.99
CA ALA A 411 2.69 -29.84 -5.40
C ALA A 411 2.54 -29.41 -3.93
N ILE A 412 3.61 -29.43 -3.14
CA ILE A 412 3.63 -28.97 -1.75
C ILE A 412 3.50 -27.45 -1.70
N ASN A 413 4.23 -26.74 -2.56
CA ASN A 413 4.23 -25.27 -2.61
C ASN A 413 2.94 -24.69 -3.18
N GLY A 414 2.21 -25.45 -4.00
CA GLY A 414 1.01 -25.00 -4.68
C GLY A 414 1.26 -24.10 -5.91
N HIS A 415 2.53 -23.88 -6.25
CA HIS A 415 2.93 -23.03 -7.37
C HIS A 415 3.01 -23.82 -8.68
N VAL A 416 3.24 -23.10 -9.80
CA VAL A 416 3.40 -23.68 -11.14
C VAL A 416 4.55 -24.68 -11.17
N ASP A 417 5.63 -24.37 -10.47
CA ASP A 417 6.78 -25.23 -10.23
C ASP A 417 7.46 -24.92 -8.89
N GLN A 418 8.60 -25.53 -8.63
CA GLN A 418 9.34 -25.34 -7.38
C GLN A 418 10.01 -23.97 -7.24
N THR A 419 10.18 -23.21 -8.32
CA THR A 419 11.06 -22.01 -8.33
C THR A 419 10.49 -20.82 -7.55
N ALA A 420 9.18 -20.69 -7.44
CA ALA A 420 8.56 -19.57 -6.73
C ALA A 420 8.95 -19.52 -5.24
N CYS A 421 8.92 -20.64 -4.51
CA CYS A 421 9.39 -20.65 -3.12
C CYS A 421 10.88 -20.36 -3.00
N HIS A 422 11.70 -20.83 -3.95
CA HIS A 422 13.12 -20.45 -3.98
C HIS A 422 13.31 -18.95 -4.23
N ALA A 423 12.50 -18.35 -5.10
CA ALA A 423 12.53 -16.92 -5.35
C ALA A 423 12.17 -16.12 -4.09
N TRP A 424 11.10 -16.49 -3.37
CA TRP A 424 10.75 -15.88 -2.09
C TRP A 424 11.86 -16.00 -1.05
N ASN A 425 12.45 -17.18 -0.91
CA ASN A 425 13.59 -17.38 -0.01
C ASN A 425 14.79 -16.49 -0.37
N ASN A 426 15.14 -16.43 -1.65
CA ASN A 426 16.33 -15.72 -2.12
C ASN A 426 16.19 -14.21 -2.06
N LEU A 427 15.00 -13.68 -2.37
CA LEU A 427 14.75 -12.24 -2.43
C LEU A 427 14.37 -11.66 -1.05
N PHE A 428 13.58 -12.38 -0.25
CA PHE A 428 12.96 -11.81 0.95
C PHE A 428 13.19 -12.62 2.24
N GLY A 429 13.71 -13.83 2.16
CA GLY A 429 13.93 -14.70 3.34
C GLY A 429 14.82 -14.10 4.43
N ASN A 430 15.58 -13.07 4.09
CA ASN A 430 16.46 -12.37 5.03
C ASN A 430 15.91 -11.04 5.56
N ASN A 431 14.78 -10.55 5.03
CA ASN A 431 14.26 -9.22 5.39
C ASN A 431 13.88 -9.07 6.87
N GLY A 432 13.66 -10.16 7.57
CA GLY A 432 13.38 -10.14 9.01
C GLY A 432 14.62 -10.30 9.89
N LYS A 433 15.79 -10.62 9.33
CA LYS A 433 17.00 -10.92 10.11
C LYS A 433 17.66 -9.63 10.59
N PRO A 434 18.06 -9.58 11.87
CA PRO A 434 18.69 -8.39 12.42
C PRO A 434 20.17 -8.28 12.05
N GLY A 435 20.68 -7.05 12.09
CA GLY A 435 22.13 -6.78 11.99
C GLY A 435 22.76 -7.15 10.64
N ASN A 436 23.96 -7.64 10.70
CA ASN A 436 24.66 -8.23 9.54
C ASN A 436 24.16 -9.66 9.34
N PHE A 437 23.39 -9.87 8.30
CA PHE A 437 22.83 -11.18 7.98
C PHE A 437 23.43 -11.76 6.70
N PHE A 438 23.36 -13.07 6.59
CA PHE A 438 23.76 -13.78 5.38
C PHE A 438 22.52 -14.07 4.54
N ALA A 439 22.54 -13.68 3.27
CA ALA A 439 21.56 -14.14 2.32
C ALA A 439 21.74 -15.64 2.09
N ARG A 440 20.69 -16.43 2.27
CA ARG A 440 20.65 -17.82 1.89
C ARG A 440 20.08 -17.92 0.49
N VAL A 441 20.94 -18.15 -0.48
CA VAL A 441 20.53 -18.28 -1.88
C VAL A 441 20.56 -19.76 -2.26
N VAL A 442 19.40 -20.26 -2.68
CA VAL A 442 19.30 -21.56 -3.36
C VAL A 442 18.99 -21.26 -4.81
N ALA A 443 19.99 -21.37 -5.67
CA ALA A 443 19.81 -21.05 -7.07
C ALA A 443 18.74 -21.97 -7.70
N PRO A 444 17.77 -21.44 -8.43
CA PRO A 444 16.74 -22.24 -9.11
C PRO A 444 17.35 -23.26 -10.11
N ALA A 445 18.48 -22.92 -10.72
CA ALA A 445 19.24 -23.81 -11.61
C ALA A 445 19.97 -24.91 -10.86
N ASP A 446 20.33 -24.71 -9.59
CA ASP A 446 21.04 -25.69 -8.75
C ASP A 446 20.09 -26.59 -7.97
N ASN A 447 18.81 -26.60 -8.31
CA ASN A 447 17.82 -27.50 -7.73
C ASN A 447 18.21 -29.00 -7.87
N ALA A 448 19.17 -29.30 -8.73
CA ALA A 448 19.77 -30.65 -8.81
C ALA A 448 20.54 -31.03 -7.54
N THR A 449 21.28 -30.10 -6.95
CA THR A 449 22.11 -30.36 -5.76
C THR A 449 21.47 -29.90 -4.47
N GLY A 450 20.48 -28.98 -4.54
CA GLY A 450 19.88 -28.34 -3.39
C GLY A 450 20.85 -27.53 -2.54
N ALA A 451 21.97 -27.11 -3.10
CA ALA A 451 23.00 -26.37 -2.37
C ALA A 451 22.50 -25.01 -1.92
N ILE A 452 22.55 -24.75 -0.61
CA ILE A 452 22.31 -23.43 -0.05
C ILE A 452 23.62 -22.68 -0.01
N THR A 453 23.72 -21.61 -0.78
CA THR A 453 24.84 -20.68 -0.70
C THR A 453 24.53 -19.59 0.29
N GLN A 454 25.40 -19.36 1.27
CA GLN A 454 25.32 -18.21 2.15
C GLN A 454 26.24 -17.12 1.62
N SER A 455 25.69 -15.97 1.28
CA SER A 455 26.48 -14.80 0.90
C SER A 455 26.38 -13.74 1.99
N PRO A 456 27.52 -13.22 2.51
CA PRO A 456 27.46 -12.10 3.43
C PRO A 456 26.88 -10.88 2.70
N THR A 457 25.92 -10.21 3.31
CA THR A 457 25.47 -8.91 2.85
C THR A 457 26.22 -7.81 3.58
N SER A 458 26.73 -6.84 2.84
CA SER A 458 27.50 -5.73 3.40
C SER A 458 26.62 -4.64 4.02
N ALA A 459 25.30 -4.73 3.88
CA ALA A 459 24.36 -3.73 4.34
C ALA A 459 23.22 -4.37 5.14
N ASN A 460 22.90 -3.79 6.27
CA ASN A 460 21.67 -4.09 6.98
C ASN A 460 20.48 -3.33 6.37
N ASN A 461 19.26 -3.79 6.63
CA ASN A 461 18.03 -3.18 6.09
C ASN A 461 17.81 -1.71 6.49
N CYS A 462 18.41 -1.26 7.60
CA CYS A 462 18.35 0.16 7.99
C CYS A 462 19.32 1.03 7.18
N GLY A 463 20.35 0.46 6.58
CA GLY A 463 21.45 1.21 6.00
C GLY A 463 22.21 2.06 7.03
N LEU A 464 22.24 1.66 8.29
CA LEU A 464 22.98 2.26 9.39
C LEU A 464 24.35 1.59 9.55
N PRO A 465 25.33 2.25 10.20
CA PRO A 465 26.59 1.59 10.55
C PRO A 465 26.35 0.33 11.42
N ALA A 466 27.14 -0.71 11.18
CA ALA A 466 27.02 -1.98 11.90
C ALA A 466 27.10 -1.82 13.43
N SER A 467 27.87 -0.85 13.91
CA SER A 467 28.04 -0.57 15.35
C SER A 467 26.78 -0.04 16.06
N VAL A 468 25.80 0.48 15.32
CA VAL A 468 24.57 1.04 15.91
C VAL A 468 23.34 0.13 15.72
N VAL A 469 23.45 -0.94 14.93
CA VAL A 469 22.35 -1.91 14.77
C VAL A 469 22.43 -3.01 15.83
N TYR A 470 21.36 -3.78 15.95
CA TYR A 470 21.30 -4.90 16.89
C TYR A 470 22.43 -5.89 16.66
N ASP A 471 23.09 -6.23 17.74
CA ASP A 471 24.00 -7.36 17.88
C ASP A 471 23.75 -8.01 19.26
N PRO A 472 23.60 -9.34 19.36
CA PRO A 472 23.20 -9.99 20.60
C PRO A 472 24.26 -9.86 21.72
N VAL A 473 25.51 -9.54 21.38
CA VAL A 473 26.62 -9.43 22.34
C VAL A 473 27.00 -7.95 22.58
N THR A 474 27.23 -7.21 21.48
CA THR A 474 27.81 -5.86 21.58
C THR A 474 26.77 -4.75 21.62
N ASN A 475 25.56 -4.98 21.08
CA ASN A 475 24.47 -4.00 21.09
C ASN A 475 23.07 -4.67 21.13
N PRO A 476 22.70 -5.31 22.26
CA PRO A 476 21.46 -6.11 22.35
C PRO A 476 20.18 -5.25 22.34
N THR A 477 20.30 -3.93 22.49
CA THR A 477 19.17 -2.98 22.43
C THR A 477 19.09 -2.19 21.14
N GLY A 478 20.02 -2.42 20.23
CA GLY A 478 20.06 -1.73 18.92
C GLY A 478 18.85 -2.03 18.04
N PRO A 479 18.58 -1.17 17.05
CA PRO A 479 17.52 -1.39 16.07
C PRO A 479 17.77 -2.67 15.27
N ARG A 480 16.75 -3.52 15.15
CA ARG A 480 16.83 -4.79 14.41
C ARG A 480 16.73 -4.64 12.90
N CYS A 481 16.13 -3.55 12.43
CA CYS A 481 15.99 -3.25 11.02
C CYS A 481 15.14 -4.24 10.20
N GLY A 482 14.33 -5.04 10.87
CA GLY A 482 13.35 -5.93 10.26
C GLY A 482 12.00 -5.25 10.03
N ALA A 483 11.13 -5.87 9.23
CA ALA A 483 9.78 -5.36 8.99
C ALA A 483 8.97 -5.20 10.28
N LEU A 484 9.05 -6.17 11.19
CA LEU A 484 8.39 -6.09 12.52
C LEU A 484 8.92 -4.91 13.35
N ASP A 485 10.23 -4.66 13.33
CA ASP A 485 10.85 -3.55 14.07
C ASP A 485 10.36 -2.19 13.54
N SER A 486 10.20 -2.05 12.23
CA SER A 486 9.70 -0.82 11.59
C SER A 486 8.24 -0.50 11.95
N ALA A 487 7.45 -1.52 12.26
CA ALA A 487 6.04 -1.41 12.62
C ALA A 487 5.78 -1.56 14.14
N ALA A 488 6.83 -1.56 14.97
CA ALA A 488 6.70 -1.72 16.42
C ALA A 488 5.86 -0.62 17.08
N SER A 489 5.79 0.58 16.52
CA SER A 489 4.91 1.66 16.99
C SER A 489 3.42 1.34 16.82
N ILE A 490 3.07 0.46 15.90
CA ILE A 490 1.70 0.06 15.58
C ILE A 490 1.32 -1.21 16.35
N PHE A 491 2.11 -2.28 16.18
CA PHE A 491 1.82 -3.58 16.80
C PHE A 491 2.17 -3.63 18.30
N GLY A 492 2.98 -2.68 18.76
CA GLY A 492 3.52 -2.67 20.11
C GLY A 492 4.67 -3.67 20.29
N LYS A 493 5.20 -3.70 21.51
CA LYS A 493 6.27 -4.63 21.91
C LYS A 493 5.75 -5.67 22.89
N VAL A 494 6.41 -6.81 22.94
CA VAL A 494 6.18 -7.84 23.94
C VAL A 494 6.62 -7.27 25.30
N PRO A 495 5.75 -7.30 26.33
CA PRO A 495 6.06 -6.72 27.64
C PRO A 495 7.40 -7.20 28.23
N GLY A 496 8.21 -6.28 28.76
CA GLY A 496 9.51 -6.57 29.33
C GLY A 496 10.63 -6.89 28.34
N THR A 497 10.38 -6.71 27.03
CA THR A 497 11.37 -6.96 25.99
C THR A 497 11.45 -5.81 24.97
N ASN A 498 12.48 -5.85 24.11
CA ASN A 498 12.58 -4.97 22.94
C ASN A 498 12.04 -5.62 21.66
N PHE A 499 11.42 -6.80 21.73
CA PHE A 499 10.86 -7.45 20.56
C PHE A 499 9.53 -6.82 20.18
N PRO A 500 9.32 -6.45 18.91
CA PRO A 500 7.98 -6.14 18.39
C PRO A 500 7.11 -7.38 18.44
N ARG A 501 5.79 -7.20 18.54
CA ARG A 501 4.83 -8.29 18.40
C ARG A 501 4.87 -8.86 16.97
N ASP A 502 4.69 -10.17 16.89
CA ASP A 502 4.76 -10.94 15.65
C ASP A 502 3.36 -11.38 15.22
N THR A 503 2.99 -11.12 13.97
CA THR A 503 1.71 -11.53 13.37
C THR A 503 1.82 -12.85 12.62
N ARG A 504 3.04 -13.38 12.43
CA ARG A 504 3.29 -14.62 11.70
C ARG A 504 2.93 -15.83 12.56
N ASP A 505 2.30 -16.83 11.92
CA ASP A 505 1.89 -18.06 12.59
C ASP A 505 1.95 -19.26 11.63
N ASN A 506 2.35 -20.42 12.13
CA ASN A 506 2.18 -21.68 11.43
C ASN A 506 1.78 -22.85 12.35
N VAL A 507 1.29 -22.53 13.54
CA VAL A 507 0.74 -23.55 14.46
C VAL A 507 -0.50 -24.20 13.84
N GLY A 508 -0.51 -25.52 13.78
CA GLY A 508 -1.61 -26.30 13.21
C GLY A 508 -1.62 -26.41 11.69
N VAL A 509 -0.76 -25.69 10.97
CA VAL A 509 -0.69 -25.73 9.51
C VAL A 509 -0.10 -27.05 9.03
N GLN A 510 -0.87 -27.80 8.24
CA GLN A 510 -0.49 -29.09 7.67
C GLN A 510 0.10 -28.89 6.27
N TYR A 511 1.40 -28.57 6.18
CA TYR A 511 2.05 -28.34 4.88
C TYR A 511 1.94 -29.57 3.99
N GLY A 512 1.58 -29.35 2.72
CA GLY A 512 1.45 -30.42 1.74
C GLY A 512 0.18 -31.28 1.87
N LEU A 513 -0.83 -30.88 2.68
CA LEU A 513 -2.06 -31.67 2.91
C LEU A 513 -2.76 -32.06 1.60
N LYS A 514 -3.07 -31.12 0.72
CA LYS A 514 -3.74 -31.42 -0.56
C LYS A 514 -2.83 -32.22 -1.51
N ALA A 515 -1.52 -32.02 -1.45
CA ALA A 515 -0.56 -32.81 -2.21
C ALA A 515 -0.58 -34.28 -1.73
N PHE A 516 -0.68 -34.53 -0.43
CA PHE A 516 -0.84 -35.86 0.13
C PHE A 516 -2.17 -36.49 -0.26
N VAL A 517 -3.30 -35.81 0.01
CA VAL A 517 -4.66 -36.30 -0.33
C VAL A 517 -4.77 -36.59 -1.83
N GLY A 518 -4.19 -35.76 -2.68
CA GLY A 518 -4.14 -35.93 -4.14
C GLY A 518 -3.12 -37.00 -4.64
N GLY A 519 -2.35 -37.61 -3.73
CA GLY A 519 -1.36 -38.65 -4.07
C GLY A 519 -0.07 -38.16 -4.74
N ALA A 520 0.18 -36.85 -4.75
CA ALA A 520 1.41 -36.27 -5.29
C ALA A 520 2.62 -36.53 -4.38
N ILE A 521 2.39 -36.69 -3.08
CA ILE A 521 3.38 -37.12 -2.10
C ILE A 521 2.85 -38.30 -1.28
N THR A 522 3.74 -39.10 -0.74
CA THR A 522 3.41 -40.28 0.09
C THR A 522 3.10 -39.87 1.53
N ALA A 523 2.52 -40.78 2.29
CA ALA A 523 2.27 -40.62 3.72
C ALA A 523 3.56 -40.30 4.51
N GLU A 524 4.67 -40.99 4.17
CA GLU A 524 5.94 -40.76 4.84
C GLU A 524 6.53 -39.38 4.51
N GLU A 525 6.42 -38.96 3.26
CA GLU A 525 6.84 -37.63 2.84
C GLU A 525 6.03 -36.52 3.54
N PHE A 526 4.70 -36.70 3.66
CA PHE A 526 3.83 -35.77 4.36
C PHE A 526 4.16 -35.66 5.86
N VAL A 527 4.34 -36.80 6.54
CA VAL A 527 4.68 -36.83 7.97
C VAL A 527 6.06 -36.22 8.20
N THR A 528 7.08 -36.67 7.46
CA THR A 528 8.44 -36.13 7.58
C THR A 528 8.51 -34.62 7.31
N LEU A 529 7.79 -34.11 6.29
CA LEU A 529 7.71 -32.69 6.01
C LEU A 529 7.21 -31.92 7.25
N ASN A 530 6.10 -32.36 7.84
CA ASN A 530 5.49 -31.67 8.96
C ASN A 530 6.29 -31.79 10.28
N GLU A 531 7.06 -32.86 10.46
CA GLU A 531 8.01 -33.00 11.56
C GLU A 531 9.21 -32.05 11.42
N GLN A 532 9.69 -31.88 10.20
CA GLN A 532 10.92 -31.12 9.93
C GLN A 532 10.68 -29.62 9.73
N ILE A 533 9.46 -29.17 9.42
CA ILE A 533 9.21 -27.78 8.99
C ILE A 533 9.59 -26.74 10.07
N GLY A 534 9.30 -27.00 11.36
CA GLY A 534 9.55 -26.05 12.44
C GLY A 534 8.87 -24.69 12.25
N GLY A 535 9.56 -23.65 12.64
CA GLY A 535 9.12 -22.26 12.54
C GLY A 535 10.29 -21.29 12.40
N ILE A 536 9.99 -20.01 12.46
CA ILE A 536 11.00 -18.94 12.55
C ILE A 536 10.78 -18.06 13.77
N SER A 537 11.87 -17.60 14.36
CA SER A 537 11.85 -16.64 15.46
C SER A 537 11.48 -15.23 14.96
N ARG A 538 11.30 -14.27 15.88
CA ARG A 538 11.11 -12.84 15.55
C ARG A 538 12.28 -12.25 14.76
N ASP A 539 13.46 -12.82 14.88
CA ASP A 539 14.64 -12.45 14.11
C ASP A 539 14.78 -13.26 12.80
N SER A 540 13.70 -13.92 12.36
CA SER A 540 13.64 -14.74 11.15
C SER A 540 14.69 -15.85 11.08
N VAL A 541 15.08 -16.37 12.23
CA VAL A 541 15.96 -17.54 12.35
C VAL A 541 15.11 -18.79 12.55
N ARG A 542 15.43 -19.87 11.81
CA ARG A 542 14.72 -21.15 11.90
C ARG A 542 14.76 -21.71 13.31
N THR A 543 13.64 -22.24 13.77
CA THR A 543 13.45 -22.91 15.07
C THR A 543 12.81 -24.29 14.86
N THR A 544 12.99 -25.19 15.83
CA THR A 544 12.29 -26.48 15.83
C THR A 544 10.79 -26.34 16.17
N ALA A 545 10.47 -25.38 17.02
CA ALA A 545 9.09 -25.06 17.36
C ALA A 545 8.41 -24.29 16.22
N ARG A 546 7.09 -24.51 16.03
CA ARG A 546 6.26 -23.71 15.11
C ARG A 546 6.21 -22.25 15.55
N THR A 547 6.15 -21.34 14.60
CA THR A 547 5.95 -19.91 14.87
C THR A 547 4.55 -19.68 15.42
N ALA A 548 4.44 -18.96 16.54
CA ALA A 548 3.17 -18.59 17.13
C ALA A 548 3.03 -17.06 17.17
N ALA A 549 1.97 -16.55 16.53
CA ALA A 549 1.67 -15.13 16.54
C ALA A 549 1.25 -14.63 17.92
N ASP A 550 1.55 -13.36 18.19
CA ASP A 550 1.08 -12.65 19.39
C ASP A 550 -0.39 -12.23 19.21
N PRO A 551 -1.31 -12.62 20.09
CA PRO A 551 -2.74 -12.32 19.93
C PRO A 551 -3.05 -10.84 19.78
N GLU A 552 -2.40 -9.98 20.56
CA GLU A 552 -2.59 -8.52 20.49
C GLU A 552 -2.06 -7.95 19.16
N GLY A 553 -1.01 -8.55 18.58
CA GLY A 553 -0.52 -8.19 17.25
C GLY A 553 -1.55 -8.51 16.16
N LEU A 554 -2.21 -9.67 16.25
CA LEU A 554 -3.28 -10.08 15.35
C LEU A 554 -4.48 -9.13 15.42
N GLU A 555 -4.93 -8.79 16.63
CA GLU A 555 -6.03 -7.84 16.82
C GLU A 555 -5.75 -6.48 16.16
N VAL A 556 -4.52 -5.97 16.32
CA VAL A 556 -4.10 -4.71 15.68
C VAL A 556 -4.10 -4.84 14.17
N ALA A 557 -3.55 -5.93 13.61
CA ALA A 557 -3.48 -6.15 12.16
C ALA A 557 -4.86 -6.07 11.48
N TYR A 558 -5.87 -6.70 12.10
CA TYR A 558 -7.24 -6.69 11.58
C TYR A 558 -7.96 -5.38 11.87
N ARG A 559 -7.94 -4.92 13.12
CA ARG A 559 -8.67 -3.72 13.55
C ARG A 559 -8.19 -2.45 12.85
N ALA A 560 -6.88 -2.34 12.59
CA ALA A 560 -6.32 -1.22 11.86
C ALA A 560 -6.51 -1.31 10.33
N GLY A 561 -7.01 -2.44 9.79
CA GLY A 561 -7.18 -2.65 8.36
C GLY A 561 -5.87 -2.88 7.61
N ILE A 562 -4.78 -3.28 8.31
CA ILE A 562 -3.49 -3.62 7.70
C ILE A 562 -3.61 -4.94 6.93
N VAL A 563 -4.29 -5.94 7.48
CA VAL A 563 -4.87 -7.03 6.68
C VAL A 563 -6.06 -6.42 5.95
N THR A 564 -5.95 -6.29 4.63
CA THR A 564 -6.93 -5.52 3.86
C THR A 564 -8.34 -6.08 3.97
N SER A 565 -9.25 -5.20 4.39
CA SER A 565 -10.66 -5.51 4.58
C SER A 565 -11.43 -5.38 3.28
N GLY A 566 -12.01 -6.47 2.76
CA GLY A 566 -12.89 -6.43 1.60
C GLY A 566 -14.04 -5.42 1.76
N LYS A 567 -14.55 -5.23 2.99
CA LYS A 567 -15.60 -4.25 3.27
C LYS A 567 -15.14 -2.80 3.07
N GLN A 568 -13.94 -2.47 3.50
CA GLN A 568 -13.41 -1.12 3.30
C GLN A 568 -13.02 -0.88 1.84
N LEU A 569 -12.41 -1.89 1.19
CA LEU A 569 -12.02 -1.81 -0.23
C LEU A 569 -13.20 -1.61 -1.18
N ALA A 570 -14.40 -2.04 -0.84
CA ALA A 570 -15.61 -1.79 -1.64
C ALA A 570 -15.89 -0.29 -1.88
N LYS A 571 -15.25 0.59 -1.09
CA LYS A 571 -15.37 2.06 -1.17
C LYS A 571 -14.38 2.73 -2.13
N THR A 572 -13.64 1.95 -2.92
CA THR A 572 -12.63 2.43 -3.88
C THR A 572 -12.81 1.73 -5.22
N ALA A 573 -12.77 2.46 -6.34
CA ALA A 573 -12.79 1.86 -7.67
C ALA A 573 -11.43 1.20 -7.98
N ILE A 574 -11.43 -0.02 -8.53
CA ILE A 574 -10.21 -0.81 -8.70
C ILE A 574 -10.11 -1.36 -10.13
N ILE A 575 -9.02 -1.04 -10.83
CA ILE A 575 -8.60 -1.70 -12.07
C ILE A 575 -7.29 -2.42 -11.78
N ASP A 576 -7.36 -3.73 -11.55
CA ASP A 576 -6.19 -4.58 -11.26
C ASP A 576 -5.53 -5.05 -12.56
N LEU A 577 -4.27 -4.66 -12.76
CA LEU A 577 -3.48 -5.02 -13.94
C LEU A 577 -2.61 -6.23 -13.62
N ARG A 578 -3.09 -7.43 -14.02
CA ARG A 578 -2.45 -8.69 -13.66
C ARG A 578 -1.65 -9.29 -14.82
N GLY A 579 -0.32 -9.24 -14.72
CA GLY A 579 0.62 -9.99 -15.55
C GLY A 579 1.00 -11.33 -14.93
N TRP A 580 1.98 -12.03 -15.54
CA TRP A 580 2.43 -13.36 -15.13
C TRP A 580 3.88 -13.36 -14.67
N ASP A 581 4.14 -13.96 -13.51
CA ASP A 581 5.47 -14.15 -12.91
C ASP A 581 5.45 -15.36 -11.95
N ASP A 582 4.80 -16.45 -12.37
CA ASP A 582 4.55 -17.62 -11.52
C ASP A 582 5.69 -18.65 -11.59
N SER A 583 6.75 -18.39 -12.38
CA SER A 583 7.91 -19.28 -12.54
C SER A 583 9.14 -18.52 -13.02
N MET A 584 10.33 -18.97 -12.60
CA MET A 584 11.60 -18.47 -13.11
C MET A 584 12.14 -19.29 -14.29
N ILE A 585 11.58 -20.47 -14.57
CA ILE A 585 12.11 -21.41 -15.56
C ILE A 585 11.17 -21.67 -16.72
N VAL A 586 9.86 -21.51 -16.56
CA VAL A 586 8.90 -21.63 -17.66
C VAL A 586 9.12 -20.46 -18.63
N PRO A 587 9.46 -20.71 -19.90
CA PRO A 587 9.65 -19.64 -20.86
C PRO A 587 8.33 -18.96 -21.18
N LEU A 588 8.36 -17.62 -21.28
CA LEU A 588 7.24 -16.84 -21.79
C LEU A 588 6.93 -17.22 -23.25
N PRO A 589 5.74 -16.93 -23.76
CA PRO A 589 5.39 -17.13 -25.19
C PRO A 589 6.34 -16.43 -26.16
N THR A 590 7.15 -15.49 -25.70
CA THR A 590 8.23 -14.82 -26.43
C THR A 590 9.52 -15.66 -26.52
N GLY A 591 9.59 -16.79 -25.84
CA GLY A 591 10.77 -17.65 -25.73
C GLY A 591 11.76 -17.27 -24.65
N ALA A 592 11.55 -16.12 -23.97
CA ALA A 592 12.42 -15.68 -22.88
C ALA A 592 11.96 -16.26 -21.53
N ALA A 593 12.90 -16.65 -20.67
CA ALA A 593 12.64 -17.16 -19.33
C ALA A 593 13.63 -16.60 -18.31
N GLY A 594 13.27 -16.67 -17.02
CA GLY A 594 14.11 -16.24 -15.92
C GLY A 594 14.46 -14.76 -15.96
N SER A 595 15.67 -14.41 -15.57
CA SER A 595 16.17 -13.03 -15.52
C SER A 595 16.17 -12.33 -16.89
N ALA A 596 16.36 -13.08 -18.00
CA ALA A 596 16.31 -12.54 -19.35
C ALA A 596 14.93 -12.02 -19.74
N ALA A 597 13.86 -12.59 -19.14
CA ALA A 597 12.46 -12.10 -19.28
C ALA A 597 12.05 -11.11 -18.18
N GLY A 598 12.95 -10.78 -17.25
CA GLY A 598 12.63 -9.99 -16.06
C GLY A 598 11.75 -10.72 -15.04
N LEU A 599 11.61 -12.06 -15.16
CA LEU A 599 10.81 -12.85 -14.23
C LEU A 599 11.52 -12.98 -12.89
N THR A 600 10.78 -12.74 -11.84
CA THR A 600 11.24 -12.83 -10.44
C THR A 600 10.66 -14.04 -9.71
N GLY A 601 9.60 -14.65 -10.27
CA GLY A 601 8.91 -15.82 -9.70
C GLY A 601 8.14 -15.53 -8.41
N ILE A 602 7.69 -14.30 -8.21
CA ILE A 602 7.00 -13.88 -6.98
C ILE A 602 5.68 -13.14 -7.21
N HIS A 603 5.42 -12.58 -8.38
CA HIS A 603 4.19 -11.83 -8.65
C HIS A 603 3.09 -12.74 -9.21
N HIS A 604 2.63 -13.67 -8.38
CA HIS A 604 1.74 -14.76 -8.77
C HIS A 604 0.34 -14.28 -9.20
N VAL A 605 -0.21 -14.91 -10.23
CA VAL A 605 -1.53 -14.59 -10.79
C VAL A 605 -2.63 -14.73 -9.73
N TRP A 606 -2.56 -15.74 -8.85
CA TRP A 606 -3.58 -16.01 -7.85
C TRP A 606 -3.81 -14.85 -6.86
N ARG A 607 -2.85 -13.94 -6.66
CA ARG A 607 -2.95 -12.82 -5.74
C ARG A 607 -4.09 -11.84 -6.07
N SER A 608 -4.40 -11.63 -7.35
CA SER A 608 -5.56 -10.83 -7.75
C SER A 608 -6.89 -11.54 -7.46
N PHE A 609 -6.91 -12.88 -7.55
CA PHE A 609 -8.07 -13.69 -7.19
C PHE A 609 -8.28 -13.74 -5.67
N GLU A 610 -7.21 -13.76 -4.87
CA GLU A 610 -7.24 -13.60 -3.42
C GLU A 610 -8.01 -12.35 -3.01
N LEU A 611 -7.65 -11.21 -3.60
CA LEU A 611 -8.32 -9.95 -3.33
C LEU A 611 -9.81 -9.98 -3.68
N ARG A 612 -10.14 -10.53 -4.85
CA ARG A 612 -11.53 -10.67 -5.31
C ARG A 612 -12.34 -11.55 -4.35
N ASP A 613 -11.78 -12.65 -3.88
CA ASP A 613 -12.43 -13.51 -2.88
C ASP A 613 -12.71 -12.78 -1.55
N ARG A 614 -11.80 -11.89 -1.12
CA ARG A 614 -12.05 -11.02 0.05
C ARG A 614 -13.21 -10.04 -0.18
N LEU A 615 -13.31 -9.45 -1.38
CA LEU A 615 -14.43 -8.56 -1.73
C LEU A 615 -15.76 -9.33 -1.76
N ASP A 616 -15.79 -10.49 -2.41
CA ASP A 616 -16.98 -11.33 -2.53
C ASP A 616 -17.47 -11.82 -1.17
N LYS A 617 -16.57 -12.29 -0.30
CA LYS A 617 -16.90 -12.70 1.06
C LYS A 617 -17.46 -11.58 1.93
N ALA A 618 -16.91 -10.38 1.80
CA ALA A 618 -17.31 -9.26 2.64
C ALA A 618 -18.57 -8.54 2.17
N ASN A 619 -18.87 -8.56 0.85
CA ASN A 619 -19.92 -7.72 0.25
C ASN A 619 -20.93 -8.52 -0.59
N GLY A 620 -20.68 -9.81 -0.86
CA GLY A 620 -21.48 -10.63 -1.76
C GLY A 620 -21.25 -10.31 -3.26
N ASN A 621 -20.33 -9.40 -3.57
CA ASN A 621 -19.95 -8.99 -4.93
C ASN A 621 -18.60 -8.28 -4.93
N HIS A 622 -18.09 -8.04 -6.15
CA HIS A 622 -16.89 -7.25 -6.42
C HIS A 622 -17.15 -6.16 -7.48
N ASP A 623 -18.29 -5.50 -7.42
CA ASP A 623 -18.73 -4.53 -8.43
C ASP A 623 -17.78 -3.35 -8.62
N ASN A 624 -17.01 -3.03 -7.59
CA ASN A 624 -15.97 -1.99 -7.61
C ASN A 624 -14.63 -2.44 -8.20
N HIS A 625 -14.47 -3.73 -8.58
CA HIS A 625 -13.19 -4.32 -8.99
C HIS A 625 -13.29 -4.97 -10.36
N VAL A 626 -12.36 -4.61 -11.24
CA VAL A 626 -12.15 -5.29 -12.52
C VAL A 626 -10.71 -5.76 -12.64
N MET A 627 -10.50 -6.90 -13.31
CA MET A 627 -9.20 -7.52 -13.49
C MET A 627 -8.86 -7.60 -14.99
N TRP A 628 -7.77 -6.96 -15.38
CA TRP A 628 -7.24 -6.97 -16.76
C TRP A 628 -5.99 -7.84 -16.78
N ARG A 629 -6.10 -9.03 -17.39
CA ARG A 629 -5.05 -10.03 -17.36
C ARG A 629 -4.23 -10.04 -18.64
N PHE A 630 -2.91 -10.16 -18.48
CA PHE A 630 -1.96 -10.31 -19.57
C PHE A 630 -0.79 -11.16 -19.07
N GLY A 631 -0.12 -11.93 -19.91
CA GLY A 631 0.94 -12.83 -19.42
C GLY A 631 2.06 -13.04 -20.44
N ARG A 632 1.87 -12.58 -21.68
CA ARG A 632 2.79 -12.84 -22.77
C ARG A 632 4.20 -12.26 -22.56
N THR A 633 4.27 -11.07 -21.94
CA THR A 633 5.51 -10.30 -21.74
C THR A 633 5.96 -10.23 -20.29
N GLY A 634 5.40 -11.06 -19.42
CA GLY A 634 5.71 -11.08 -18.00
C GLY A 634 4.71 -10.29 -17.14
N PHE A 635 5.15 -9.81 -15.99
CA PHE A 635 4.26 -9.20 -14.99
C PHE A 635 4.06 -7.70 -15.14
N ALA A 636 4.99 -7.00 -15.81
CA ALA A 636 4.92 -5.55 -15.96
C ALA A 636 3.87 -5.15 -17.00
N PRO A 637 2.96 -4.20 -16.68
CA PRO A 637 1.99 -3.71 -17.64
C PRO A 637 2.68 -3.04 -18.83
N PHE A 638 2.24 -3.35 -20.04
CA PHE A 638 2.75 -2.70 -21.24
C PHE A 638 2.10 -1.31 -21.45
N PRO A 639 2.74 -0.40 -22.21
CA PRO A 639 2.30 1.00 -22.32
C PRO A 639 0.84 1.20 -22.72
N ALA A 640 0.32 0.38 -23.66
CA ALA A 640 -1.05 0.52 -24.12
C ALA A 640 -2.08 0.19 -23.03
N ILE A 641 -1.90 -0.91 -22.25
CA ILE A 641 -2.81 -1.27 -21.18
C ILE A 641 -2.73 -0.25 -20.02
N THR A 642 -1.53 0.30 -19.77
CA THR A 642 -1.33 1.35 -18.76
C THR A 642 -2.08 2.63 -19.12
N LEU A 643 -2.04 3.05 -20.38
CA LEU A 643 -2.79 4.22 -20.85
C LEU A 643 -4.30 3.94 -20.81
N ASP A 644 -4.74 2.77 -21.28
CA ASP A 644 -6.14 2.39 -21.30
C ASP A 644 -6.73 2.33 -19.87
N SER A 645 -6.00 1.77 -18.92
CA SER A 645 -6.43 1.74 -17.51
C SER A 645 -6.53 3.15 -16.91
N PHE A 646 -5.56 4.02 -17.22
CA PHE A 646 -5.58 5.41 -16.76
C PHE A 646 -6.81 6.15 -17.29
N LEU A 647 -7.10 6.07 -18.59
CA LEU A 647 -8.25 6.73 -19.21
C LEU A 647 -9.59 6.16 -18.73
N THR A 648 -9.66 4.84 -18.54
CA THR A 648 -10.86 4.18 -18.01
C THR A 648 -11.11 4.57 -16.55
N MET A 649 -10.06 4.64 -15.72
CA MET A 649 -10.18 5.08 -14.34
C MET A 649 -10.57 6.57 -14.26
N ASP A 650 -9.96 7.43 -15.08
CA ASP A 650 -10.35 8.85 -15.15
C ASP A 650 -11.86 9.01 -15.48
N LYS A 651 -12.36 8.27 -16.45
CA LYS A 651 -13.79 8.28 -16.79
C LYS A 651 -14.65 7.76 -15.64
N TRP A 652 -14.24 6.68 -14.98
CA TRP A 652 -14.97 6.11 -13.85
C TRP A 652 -15.08 7.13 -12.69
N LEU A 653 -13.98 7.75 -12.31
CA LEU A 653 -13.95 8.72 -11.22
C LEU A 653 -14.63 10.05 -11.61
N THR A 654 -14.58 10.44 -12.89
CA THR A 654 -15.34 11.60 -13.38
C THR A 654 -16.85 11.34 -13.27
N ASN A 655 -17.33 10.17 -13.65
CA ASN A 655 -18.73 9.76 -13.48
C ASN A 655 -19.10 9.70 -11.98
N LEU A 656 -18.23 9.15 -11.14
CA LEU A 656 -18.45 9.06 -9.69
C LEU A 656 -18.58 10.44 -9.06
N THR A 657 -17.72 11.39 -9.43
CA THR A 657 -17.74 12.76 -8.92
C THR A 657 -19.00 13.51 -9.35
N ALA A 658 -19.55 13.19 -10.52
CA ALA A 658 -20.80 13.77 -11.01
C ALA A 658 -22.06 13.21 -10.33
N ASP A 659 -21.93 12.11 -9.57
CA ASP A 659 -23.05 11.49 -8.87
C ASP A 659 -23.39 12.21 -7.56
N THR A 660 -24.37 13.10 -7.61
CA THR A 660 -24.87 13.89 -6.47
C THR A 660 -25.92 13.16 -5.62
N SER A 661 -26.24 11.89 -5.91
CA SER A 661 -27.23 11.12 -5.14
C SER A 661 -26.79 10.90 -3.69
N THR A 662 -27.72 10.50 -2.84
CA THR A 662 -27.48 10.15 -1.43
C THR A 662 -27.18 8.65 -1.22
N LEU A 663 -26.93 7.90 -2.30
CA LEU A 663 -26.59 6.48 -2.20
C LEU A 663 -25.27 6.27 -1.44
N PRO A 664 -25.11 5.11 -0.79
CA PRO A 664 -23.80 4.69 -0.26
C PRO A 664 -22.74 4.71 -1.33
N ILE A 665 -21.49 5.00 -0.95
CA ILE A 665 -20.37 5.18 -1.88
C ILE A 665 -20.12 3.94 -2.72
N GLU A 666 -20.29 2.73 -2.17
CA GLU A 666 -20.14 1.47 -2.86
C GLU A 666 -21.12 1.35 -4.04
N GLN A 667 -22.36 1.78 -3.85
CA GLN A 667 -23.39 1.79 -4.90
C GLN A 667 -23.12 2.87 -5.95
N LYS A 668 -22.62 4.03 -5.55
CA LYS A 668 -22.19 5.08 -6.49
C LYS A 668 -21.06 4.60 -7.38
N ILE A 669 -20.05 3.92 -6.81
CA ILE A 669 -18.93 3.35 -7.54
C ILE A 669 -19.41 2.34 -8.58
N ALA A 670 -20.29 1.40 -8.18
CA ALA A 670 -20.86 0.42 -9.11
C ALA A 670 -21.64 1.08 -10.24
N ARG A 671 -22.45 2.10 -9.94
CA ARG A 671 -23.25 2.84 -10.92
C ARG A 671 -22.40 3.70 -11.87
N ALA A 672 -21.35 4.30 -11.37
CA ALA A 672 -20.46 5.17 -12.13
C ALA A 672 -19.52 4.39 -13.07
N LYS A 673 -19.41 3.06 -12.89
CA LYS A 673 -18.52 2.20 -13.66
C LYS A 673 -18.80 2.28 -15.15
N PRO A 674 -17.84 2.71 -15.99
CA PRO A 674 -18.04 2.79 -17.43
C PRO A 674 -18.06 1.38 -18.07
N ALA A 675 -18.72 1.22 -19.20
CA ALA A 675 -18.91 -0.07 -19.85
C ALA A 675 -17.60 -0.79 -20.23
N GLU A 676 -16.54 -0.03 -20.50
CA GLU A 676 -15.19 -0.54 -20.77
C GLU A 676 -14.49 -1.07 -19.51
N ALA A 677 -14.88 -0.65 -18.31
CA ALA A 677 -14.38 -1.17 -17.03
C ALA A 677 -15.04 -2.51 -16.71
N ARG A 678 -14.64 -3.54 -17.43
CA ARG A 678 -15.06 -4.93 -17.27
C ARG A 678 -13.86 -5.86 -17.31
N ASP A 679 -14.00 -7.07 -16.78
CA ASP A 679 -12.96 -8.09 -16.86
C ASP A 679 -12.66 -8.47 -18.29
N PHE A 680 -11.38 -8.54 -18.61
CA PHE A 680 -10.89 -9.11 -19.86
C PHE A 680 -9.46 -9.63 -19.72
N CYS A 681 -9.02 -10.39 -20.71
CA CYS A 681 -7.63 -10.78 -20.84
C CYS A 681 -7.12 -10.58 -22.28
N TYR A 682 -5.80 -10.50 -22.40
CA TYR A 682 -5.09 -10.73 -23.65
C TYR A 682 -4.50 -12.13 -23.60
N LEU A 683 -4.97 -13.05 -24.45
CA LEU A 683 -4.46 -14.42 -24.48
C LEU A 683 -2.96 -14.41 -24.79
N SER A 684 -2.21 -15.32 -24.21
CA SER A 684 -0.76 -15.43 -24.40
C SER A 684 -0.40 -15.74 -25.87
N SER A 685 -1.32 -16.30 -26.65
CA SER A 685 -1.19 -16.53 -28.09
C SER A 685 -1.37 -15.27 -28.94
N ASP A 686 -1.99 -14.20 -28.41
CA ASP A 686 -2.13 -12.92 -29.12
C ASP A 686 -0.81 -12.15 -29.10
N ALA A 687 -0.02 -12.27 -30.17
CA ALA A 687 1.29 -11.63 -30.25
C ALA A 687 1.23 -10.10 -30.20
N ALA A 688 0.16 -9.49 -30.67
CA ALA A 688 -0.03 -8.05 -30.68
C ALA A 688 -0.63 -7.50 -29.37
N GLN A 689 -1.13 -8.37 -28.49
CA GLN A 689 -1.86 -8.00 -27.28
C GLN A 689 -2.94 -6.92 -27.55
N SER A 690 -3.73 -7.17 -28.60
CA SER A 690 -4.71 -6.21 -29.14
C SER A 690 -6.16 -6.67 -28.98
N THR A 691 -6.40 -7.97 -28.80
CA THR A 691 -7.74 -8.56 -28.71
C THR A 691 -8.16 -8.74 -27.25
N LYS A 692 -9.11 -7.91 -26.79
CA LYS A 692 -9.71 -8.02 -25.45
C LYS A 692 -10.70 -9.19 -25.42
N VAL A 693 -10.33 -10.28 -24.77
CA VAL A 693 -11.18 -11.46 -24.56
C VAL A 693 -11.91 -11.31 -23.22
N THR A 694 -13.24 -11.26 -23.25
CA THR A 694 -14.08 -11.12 -22.04
C THR A 694 -14.60 -12.46 -21.51
N ASP A 695 -14.45 -13.53 -22.28
CA ASP A 695 -14.76 -14.89 -21.83
C ASP A 695 -13.74 -15.34 -20.78
N GLN A 696 -14.17 -15.39 -19.53
CA GLN A 696 -13.31 -15.78 -18.42
C GLN A 696 -12.92 -17.26 -18.45
N ALA A 697 -13.71 -18.13 -19.11
CA ALA A 697 -13.34 -19.52 -19.29
C ALA A 697 -12.14 -19.65 -20.25
N ALA A 698 -12.16 -18.89 -21.34
CA ALA A 698 -11.03 -18.82 -22.27
C ALA A 698 -9.77 -18.24 -21.60
N CYS A 699 -9.92 -17.17 -20.80
CA CYS A 699 -8.82 -16.61 -20.02
C CYS A 699 -8.24 -17.63 -19.04
N ASN A 700 -9.06 -18.39 -18.34
CA ASN A 700 -8.62 -19.39 -17.36
C ASN A 700 -8.05 -20.67 -17.99
N ALA A 701 -8.32 -20.91 -19.27
CA ALA A 701 -7.70 -22.01 -20.03
C ALA A 701 -6.23 -21.69 -20.41
N ASP A 702 -5.86 -20.40 -20.46
CA ASP A 702 -4.51 -19.97 -20.80
C ASP A 702 -3.56 -20.18 -19.61
N PRO A 703 -2.44 -20.89 -19.76
CA PRO A 703 -1.51 -21.21 -18.67
C PRO A 703 -0.82 -19.98 -18.07
N PHE A 704 -0.73 -18.87 -18.80
CA PHE A 704 -0.13 -17.61 -18.35
C PHE A 704 -1.15 -16.64 -17.72
N LEU A 705 -2.42 -17.03 -17.63
CA LEU A 705 -3.49 -16.17 -17.12
C LEU A 705 -4.30 -16.80 -15.99
N ARG A 706 -4.20 -18.13 -15.83
CA ARG A 706 -4.90 -18.87 -14.78
C ARG A 706 -4.15 -18.76 -13.44
N PRO A 707 -4.87 -18.72 -12.30
CA PRO A 707 -4.23 -18.74 -11.00
C PRO A 707 -3.64 -20.13 -10.69
N ALA A 708 -2.46 -20.14 -10.09
CA ALA A 708 -1.94 -21.29 -9.33
C ALA A 708 -2.48 -21.22 -7.88
N SER A 709 -1.74 -21.76 -6.91
CA SER A 709 -2.10 -21.81 -5.50
C SER A 709 -0.94 -21.29 -4.65
N SER A 710 -1.00 -21.49 -3.32
CA SER A 710 0.03 -21.16 -2.35
C SER A 710 0.26 -22.31 -1.37
N PRO A 711 1.34 -22.29 -0.56
CA PRO A 711 1.55 -23.29 0.48
C PRO A 711 0.39 -23.37 1.50
N ARG A 712 -0.22 -22.22 1.83
CA ARG A 712 -1.37 -22.16 2.74
C ARG A 712 -2.63 -22.77 2.14
N GLN A 713 -2.89 -22.52 0.88
CA GLN A 713 -4.03 -23.11 0.18
C GLN A 713 -3.85 -24.62 0.02
N VAL A 714 -2.63 -25.09 -0.20
CA VAL A 714 -2.31 -26.54 -0.20
C VAL A 714 -2.48 -27.14 1.19
N ALA A 715 -2.20 -26.39 2.24
CA ALA A 715 -2.47 -26.81 3.63
C ALA A 715 -3.96 -26.73 4.02
N GLY A 716 -4.86 -26.41 3.07
CA GLY A 716 -6.29 -26.35 3.28
C GLY A 716 -6.87 -24.96 3.49
N GLY A 717 -6.02 -23.91 3.51
CA GLY A 717 -6.44 -22.52 3.67
C GLY A 717 -7.36 -22.03 2.55
N PRO A 718 -8.15 -20.96 2.80
CA PRO A 718 -9.03 -20.34 1.82
C PRO A 718 -8.24 -19.54 0.78
N LEU A 719 -8.85 -19.28 -0.37
CA LEU A 719 -8.26 -18.42 -1.42
C LEU A 719 -8.03 -16.98 -0.93
N SER A 720 -8.87 -16.47 -0.04
CA SER A 720 -8.72 -15.11 0.54
C SER A 720 -7.44 -14.91 1.33
N GLU A 721 -6.81 -15.96 1.82
CA GLU A 721 -5.63 -15.97 2.70
C GLU A 721 -5.61 -14.88 3.80
N ASP A 722 -6.80 -14.44 4.23
CA ASP A 722 -6.99 -13.43 5.26
C ASP A 722 -6.93 -13.97 6.69
N ILE A 723 -6.58 -15.24 6.87
CA ILE A 723 -6.41 -15.91 8.18
C ILE A 723 -4.91 -15.99 8.52
N LEU A 724 -4.42 -15.05 9.32
CA LEU A 724 -3.02 -15.05 9.77
C LEU A 724 -2.72 -16.22 10.72
N LYS A 725 -3.65 -16.49 11.65
CA LYS A 725 -3.62 -17.60 12.61
C LYS A 725 -4.96 -18.31 12.61
N CYS A 726 -4.95 -19.61 12.33
CA CYS A 726 -6.17 -20.42 12.36
C CYS A 726 -6.61 -20.74 13.79
N GLN A 727 -7.91 -20.98 14.00
CA GLN A 727 -8.41 -21.74 15.13
C GLN A 727 -8.08 -23.22 14.93
N LEU A 728 -7.90 -23.96 16.01
CA LEU A 728 -7.51 -25.36 15.93
C LEU A 728 -8.73 -26.29 16.11
N LYS A 729 -8.69 -27.43 15.42
CA LYS A 729 -9.58 -28.57 15.60
C LYS A 729 -8.76 -29.83 15.90
N PRO A 730 -9.35 -30.86 16.56
CA PRO A 730 -8.67 -32.13 16.71
C PRO A 730 -8.26 -32.73 15.36
N LEU A 731 -7.09 -33.38 15.31
CA LEU A 731 -6.66 -34.12 14.14
C LEU A 731 -7.66 -35.24 13.85
N ASN A 732 -8.15 -35.32 12.60
CA ASN A 732 -9.12 -36.32 12.17
C ASN A 732 -8.56 -37.07 10.96
N VAL A 733 -8.45 -38.39 11.08
CA VAL A 733 -7.96 -39.28 10.00
C VAL A 733 -8.82 -39.22 8.74
N ALA A 734 -10.09 -38.88 8.85
CA ALA A 734 -10.98 -38.73 7.71
C ALA A 734 -10.58 -37.57 6.79
N ASP A 735 -9.85 -36.58 7.31
CA ASP A 735 -9.35 -35.43 6.52
C ASP A 735 -8.28 -35.84 5.50
N TYR A 736 -7.74 -37.05 5.61
CA TYR A 736 -6.68 -37.58 4.71
C TYR A 736 -7.21 -38.48 3.60
N ALA A 737 -8.49 -38.82 3.59
CA ALA A 737 -9.07 -39.69 2.57
C ALA A 737 -8.87 -39.09 1.15
N PRO A 738 -8.59 -39.94 0.11
CA PRO A 738 -8.57 -41.39 0.13
C PRO A 738 -7.26 -42.03 0.63
N GLN A 739 -6.27 -41.24 1.01
CA GLN A 739 -5.00 -41.76 1.51
C GLN A 739 -5.15 -42.28 2.94
N THR A 740 -4.19 -43.12 3.34
CA THR A 740 -4.19 -43.74 4.68
C THR A 740 -2.84 -43.51 5.35
N LEU A 741 -2.87 -43.37 6.67
CA LEU A 741 -1.71 -43.30 7.54
C LEU A 741 -1.61 -44.61 8.35
N SER A 742 -0.41 -45.16 8.48
CA SER A 742 -0.14 -46.20 9.46
C SER A 742 -0.32 -45.69 10.90
N ALA A 743 -0.51 -46.57 11.84
CA ALA A 743 -0.62 -46.20 13.27
C ALA A 743 0.61 -45.41 13.75
N THR A 744 1.81 -45.79 13.30
CA THR A 744 3.06 -45.08 13.61
C THR A 744 3.10 -43.67 13.02
N GLN A 745 2.69 -43.52 11.76
CA GLN A 745 2.63 -42.21 11.09
C GLN A 745 1.61 -41.28 11.75
N LEU A 746 0.43 -41.82 12.14
CA LEU A 746 -0.57 -41.07 12.86
C LEU A 746 -0.06 -40.61 14.23
N GLN A 747 0.62 -41.48 14.98
CA GLN A 747 1.23 -41.11 16.26
C GLN A 747 2.28 -40.00 16.10
N ARG A 748 3.10 -40.06 15.06
CA ARG A 748 4.08 -39.00 14.74
C ARG A 748 3.40 -37.68 14.43
N LEU A 749 2.32 -37.67 13.62
CA LEU A 749 1.55 -36.45 13.34
C LEU A 749 0.88 -35.88 14.61
N GLN A 750 0.35 -36.74 15.49
CA GLN A 750 -0.20 -36.29 16.78
C GLN A 750 0.86 -35.63 17.66
N ALA A 751 2.09 -36.10 17.61
CA ALA A 751 3.20 -35.45 18.32
C ALA A 751 3.58 -34.10 17.71
N VAL A 752 3.46 -33.93 16.39
CA VAL A 752 3.67 -32.63 15.69
C VAL A 752 2.55 -31.63 16.02
N PHE A 753 1.31 -32.12 16.16
CA PHE A 753 0.11 -31.31 16.36
C PHE A 753 -0.59 -31.63 17.69
N PRO A 754 0.08 -31.43 18.85
CA PRO A 754 -0.47 -31.86 20.15
C PRO A 754 -1.74 -31.09 20.52
N ASN A 755 -1.92 -29.87 19.99
CA ASN A 755 -3.10 -29.02 20.22
C ASN A 755 -4.09 -29.06 19.07
N GLY A 756 -3.86 -29.89 18.04
CA GLY A 756 -4.69 -30.02 16.86
C GLY A 756 -4.16 -29.29 15.63
N VAL A 757 -4.96 -29.32 14.58
CA VAL A 757 -4.66 -28.77 13.25
C VAL A 757 -5.60 -27.62 12.91
N CYS A 758 -5.27 -26.83 11.90
CA CYS A 758 -6.08 -25.70 11.48
C CYS A 758 -7.51 -26.07 11.10
N ASP A 759 -8.47 -25.38 11.68
CA ASP A 759 -9.87 -25.36 11.23
C ASP A 759 -10.11 -24.15 10.34
N TRP A 760 -9.88 -24.33 9.05
CA TRP A 760 -10.04 -23.27 8.07
C TRP A 760 -11.50 -22.88 7.78
N SER A 761 -12.47 -23.57 8.38
CA SER A 761 -13.89 -23.21 8.30
C SER A 761 -14.28 -22.11 9.29
N LYS A 762 -13.37 -21.76 10.20
CA LYS A 762 -13.55 -20.73 11.23
C LYS A 762 -12.83 -19.44 10.87
N PRO A 763 -13.31 -18.29 11.35
CA PRO A 763 -12.52 -17.05 11.30
C PRO A 763 -11.18 -17.24 11.99
N GLY A 764 -10.18 -16.45 11.56
CA GLY A 764 -8.87 -16.43 12.21
C GLY A 764 -8.93 -15.95 13.67
N VAL A 765 -7.92 -16.32 14.44
CA VAL A 765 -7.74 -15.80 15.81
C VAL A 765 -7.53 -14.30 15.75
N GLY A 766 -8.32 -13.53 16.50
CA GLY A 766 -8.28 -12.06 16.51
C GLY A 766 -8.88 -11.41 15.26
N GLN A 767 -9.37 -12.18 14.29
CA GLN A 767 -9.99 -11.63 13.08
C GLN A 767 -11.26 -10.87 13.42
N GLN A 768 -11.31 -9.61 13.05
CA GLN A 768 -12.42 -8.70 13.36
C GLN A 768 -12.56 -7.62 12.28
N ALA A 769 -13.66 -6.86 12.33
CA ALA A 769 -13.88 -5.76 11.42
C ALA A 769 -12.84 -4.65 11.63
N ALA A 770 -12.35 -4.09 10.52
CA ALA A 770 -11.50 -2.91 10.57
C ALA A 770 -12.29 -1.69 11.06
N VAL A 771 -11.66 -0.87 11.91
CA VAL A 771 -12.19 0.43 12.33
C VAL A 771 -11.95 1.42 11.21
N SER A 772 -13.02 2.05 10.71
CA SER A 772 -12.92 3.02 9.63
C SER A 772 -12.43 4.37 10.16
N LEU A 773 -11.33 4.87 9.59
CA LEU A 773 -10.86 6.26 9.73
C LEU A 773 -11.30 7.11 8.52
N SER A 774 -12.48 6.84 7.96
CA SER A 774 -12.97 7.38 6.70
C SER A 774 -12.81 8.90 6.57
N LEU A 775 -12.34 9.32 5.37
CA LEU A 775 -12.28 10.73 4.93
C LEU A 775 -13.35 11.06 3.88
N ILE A 776 -14.40 10.24 3.74
CA ILE A 776 -15.42 10.37 2.68
C ILE A 776 -16.14 11.73 2.68
N HIS A 777 -15.98 12.54 3.71
CA HIS A 777 -16.63 13.84 3.86
C HIS A 777 -15.67 15.05 3.72
N ILE A 778 -14.45 14.85 3.22
CA ILE A 778 -13.50 15.94 2.95
C ILE A 778 -13.60 16.38 1.50
#